data_846f61ca68ecf1f33c9303e03a0a2963
#
_entry.id   846f61ca68ecf1f33c9303e03a0a2963
#
_cell.length_a   1.000
_cell.length_b   1.000
_cell.length_c   1.000
_cell.angle_alpha   90.00
_cell.angle_beta   90.00
_cell.angle_gamma   90.00
#
_symmetry.space_group_name_H-M   'P 1'
#
loop_
_entity.id
_entity.type
_entity.pdbx_description
1 polymer ?
#
loop_
_entity_poly.entity_id
_entity_poly.type
_entity_poly.pdbx_seq_one_letter_code
_entity_poly.pdbx_strand_id
1 'polypeptide(L)'
;MEQNFRNELNQAIDFSSVLTQISAFSSFSCAKEKILNALPVFDKLEIQEQLNYAKEAIQFEQAGGLLSLSGANDISLPVSKASKQMTLTSKELISIYHFLTAVKQAKQSLDSSDYPELTNLAQSMDGCTRLMDSIISKIDLTGSVKEDATPALKSMHKALVDTRLALQSKSRQFLKKNSSKLMENMTTTVSGRVVVLVRAQDKNAFGGMIHGQSSSGLAYYVEPSSFVADNNEISSLMIRIEEEKKRICKELSMQVKKNALSLTSALETLTVIDVAFTKAKWAVRYDGCIPSLQSRDHSMYLEHAKHPLIDEKKVVCNTYELNDKQACLMISGPNMGGKTVTLKTMGLFVALAHAAFPVLCHKAILPFYQSMYFDIGDHQSIENNLSTFSSHISRLSQICQKSDENSFILLDEIGNGTDPLEGASLAVAILEYLISKRSTIITSTHYSQVKTYGKANDSVLVSSVEFNPETLKPTYKYIPGVSGASYAFHIAREYNLEESILERANFLKNENEKQTEKELEKLEKLQNDVLKQKERFNQLIEDAHRVQKEAYEKEKEIEKRKAQLDASYQEQLNEMLEKKKAEAKEILTVLRKEKTGKQHKQIEKMHELDLLNEHVEEVEEDKKEFKVGDYVKITGLNSHGEIVDIRRNEATVLTNGMKMKVKISKLEPMHKPQIKKATYKAHVESVSSRFPLELNLIGMRVEEGIAALDKYLDQAVVKHIKQVRIIHGMGTGALRTAVWKDLKKQPNVSKFNSAGPSEGGLGATIVILK
;
A
#
# COMPACT_ATOMS: atom_id res chain seq x y z
N MET A 1 -7.35 19.57 25.92
CA MET A 1 -7.52 19.94 24.49
C MET A 1 -7.39 18.72 23.61
N GLU A 2 -6.30 17.97 23.73
CA GLU A 2 -6.06 16.74 22.96
C GLU A 2 -7.15 15.66 23.12
N GLN A 3 -7.64 15.41 24.35
CA GLN A 3 -8.70 14.43 24.59
C GLN A 3 -10.01 14.80 23.90
N ASN A 4 -10.35 16.09 23.85
CA ASN A 4 -11.56 16.56 23.14
C ASN A 4 -11.40 16.36 21.63
N PHE A 5 -10.24 16.70 21.07
CA PHE A 5 -9.95 16.51 19.65
C PHE A 5 -9.96 15.03 19.26
N ARG A 6 -9.41 14.15 20.11
CA ARG A 6 -9.50 12.69 19.94
C ARG A 6 -10.95 12.20 19.91
N ASN A 7 -11.79 12.67 20.81
CA ASN A 7 -13.20 12.31 20.86
C ASN A 7 -13.92 12.76 19.59
N GLU A 8 -13.62 13.96 19.08
CA GLU A 8 -14.17 14.49 17.84
C GLU A 8 -13.77 13.62 16.62
N LEU A 9 -12.48 13.28 16.50
CA LEU A 9 -12.00 12.38 15.44
C LEU A 9 -12.70 11.02 15.48
N ASN A 10 -12.89 10.46 16.69
CA ASN A 10 -13.52 9.16 16.83
C ASN A 10 -15.01 9.19 16.43
N GLN A 11 -15.72 10.21 16.86
CA GLN A 11 -17.15 10.37 16.52
C GLN A 11 -17.33 10.65 15.02
N ALA A 12 -16.49 11.51 14.45
CA ALA A 12 -16.63 11.93 13.06
C ALA A 12 -16.15 10.87 12.06
N ILE A 13 -15.01 10.24 12.27
CA ILE A 13 -14.30 9.44 11.26
C ILE A 13 -13.78 8.07 11.75
N ASP A 14 -14.20 7.60 12.91
CA ASP A 14 -13.82 6.30 13.48
C ASP A 14 -12.30 6.10 13.62
N PHE A 15 -11.54 7.17 13.85
CA PHE A 15 -10.07 7.21 13.79
C PHE A 15 -9.40 6.17 14.69
N SER A 16 -9.83 6.05 15.97
CA SER A 16 -9.26 5.09 16.94
C SER A 16 -9.50 3.62 16.53
N SER A 17 -10.60 3.33 15.84
CA SER A 17 -10.86 1.98 15.33
C SER A 17 -9.83 1.57 14.29
N VAL A 18 -9.44 2.50 13.41
CA VAL A 18 -8.39 2.28 12.41
C VAL A 18 -7.01 2.15 13.07
N LEU A 19 -6.69 3.01 14.06
CA LEU A 19 -5.45 2.86 14.82
C LEU A 19 -5.37 1.51 15.54
N THR A 20 -6.51 1.00 16.03
CA THR A 20 -6.58 -0.34 16.65
C THR A 20 -6.25 -1.43 15.62
N GLN A 21 -6.79 -1.34 14.41
CA GLN A 21 -6.48 -2.27 13.32
C GLN A 21 -4.98 -2.21 12.96
N ILE A 22 -4.41 -1.01 12.83
CA ILE A 22 -2.98 -0.82 12.52
C ILE A 22 -2.11 -1.38 13.65
N SER A 23 -2.45 -1.09 14.91
CA SER A 23 -1.68 -1.51 16.08
C SER A 23 -1.56 -3.03 16.26
N ALA A 24 -2.45 -3.80 15.62
CA ALA A 24 -2.39 -5.27 15.63
C ALA A 24 -1.15 -5.82 14.90
N PHE A 25 -0.51 -5.04 14.06
CA PHE A 25 0.73 -5.41 13.34
C PHE A 25 2.01 -5.06 14.11
N SER A 26 1.90 -4.41 15.29
CA SER A 26 3.07 -4.05 16.09
C SER A 26 3.76 -5.25 16.72
N SER A 27 5.07 -5.19 16.80
CA SER A 27 5.89 -6.26 17.35
C SER A 27 5.97 -6.23 18.89
N PHE A 28 5.86 -5.06 19.53
CA PHE A 28 5.89 -4.94 20.99
C PHE A 28 5.03 -3.80 21.55
N SER A 29 4.82 -3.80 22.87
CA SER A 29 3.82 -2.98 23.56
C SER A 29 4.01 -1.47 23.39
N CYS A 30 5.25 -0.97 23.44
CA CYS A 30 5.52 0.48 23.33
C CYS A 30 5.08 1.05 21.98
N ALA A 31 5.34 0.33 20.88
CA ALA A 31 4.90 0.75 19.56
C ALA A 31 3.37 0.70 19.43
N LYS A 32 2.74 -0.37 19.99
CA LYS A 32 1.29 -0.49 20.04
C LYS A 32 0.65 0.69 20.78
N GLU A 33 1.17 1.05 21.94
CA GLU A 33 0.68 2.18 22.75
C GLU A 33 0.89 3.50 22.01
N LYS A 34 2.05 3.71 21.37
CA LYS A 34 2.34 4.91 20.59
C LYS A 34 1.37 5.07 19.42
N ILE A 35 1.04 3.97 18.71
CA ILE A 35 0.06 3.99 17.62
C ILE A 35 -1.34 4.31 18.14
N LEU A 36 -1.81 3.63 19.19
CA LEU A 36 -3.14 3.86 19.78
C LEU A 36 -3.31 5.29 20.30
N ASN A 37 -2.22 5.93 20.71
CA ASN A 37 -2.20 7.30 21.19
C ASN A 37 -1.89 8.35 20.11
N ALA A 38 -1.68 7.95 18.86
CA ALA A 38 -1.39 8.88 17.79
C ALA A 38 -2.56 9.86 17.55
N LEU A 39 -2.21 11.09 17.19
CA LEU A 39 -3.11 12.15 16.77
C LEU A 39 -2.54 12.84 15.54
N PRO A 40 -3.37 13.52 14.73
CA PRO A 40 -2.90 14.41 13.68
C PRO A 40 -1.96 15.49 14.25
N VAL A 41 -0.83 15.67 13.59
CA VAL A 41 0.19 16.68 13.90
C VAL A 41 0.11 17.77 12.83
N PHE A 42 0.36 19.02 13.22
CA PHE A 42 0.32 20.17 12.33
C PHE A 42 1.71 20.78 12.12
N ASP A 43 2.74 19.94 12.21
CA ASP A 43 4.12 20.24 11.80
C ASP A 43 4.50 19.41 10.58
N LYS A 44 4.70 20.08 9.44
CA LYS A 44 4.98 19.41 8.17
C LYS A 44 6.30 18.65 8.18
N LEU A 45 7.32 19.16 8.90
CA LEU A 45 8.64 18.52 8.94
C LEU A 45 8.59 17.22 9.74
N GLU A 46 7.92 17.24 10.90
CA GLU A 46 7.74 16.06 11.73
C GLU A 46 6.96 14.97 10.98
N ILE A 47 5.88 15.35 10.30
CA ILE A 47 5.08 14.40 9.49
C ILE A 47 5.95 13.80 8.37
N GLN A 48 6.70 14.64 7.65
CA GLN A 48 7.52 14.17 6.51
C GLN A 48 8.60 13.19 6.96
N GLU A 49 9.25 13.44 8.08
CA GLU A 49 10.23 12.53 8.66
C GLU A 49 9.62 11.16 8.96
N GLN A 50 8.47 11.14 9.65
CA GLN A 50 7.75 9.91 10.00
C GLN A 50 7.23 9.16 8.76
N LEU A 51 6.80 9.88 7.72
CA LEU A 51 6.39 9.29 6.44
C LEU A 51 7.58 8.70 5.68
N ASN A 52 8.77 9.32 5.77
CA ASN A 52 9.99 8.78 5.15
C ASN A 52 10.38 7.45 5.79
N TYR A 53 10.35 7.34 7.14
CA TYR A 53 10.57 6.06 7.82
C TYR A 53 9.57 4.99 7.36
N ALA A 54 8.29 5.33 7.28
CA ALA A 54 7.27 4.40 6.82
C ALA A 54 7.46 3.99 5.35
N LYS A 55 7.88 4.92 4.50
CA LYS A 55 8.18 4.68 3.07
C LYS A 55 9.31 3.68 2.90
N GLU A 56 10.44 3.90 3.58
CA GLU A 56 11.57 2.97 3.53
C GLU A 56 11.20 1.60 4.11
N ALA A 57 10.41 1.56 5.19
CA ALA A 57 9.91 0.31 5.76
C ALA A 57 9.00 -0.46 4.80
N ILE A 58 8.15 0.23 4.00
CA ILE A 58 7.35 -0.40 2.94
C ILE A 58 8.26 -0.98 1.86
N GLN A 59 9.26 -0.24 1.42
CA GLN A 59 10.22 -0.72 0.41
C GLN A 59 10.99 -1.95 0.91
N PHE A 60 11.39 -1.96 2.17
CA PHE A 60 12.05 -3.10 2.81
C PHE A 60 11.17 -4.34 2.83
N GLU A 61 9.91 -4.23 3.28
CA GLU A 61 8.93 -5.33 3.30
C GLU A 61 8.62 -5.86 1.88
N GLN A 62 8.46 -4.97 0.91
CA GLN A 62 8.22 -5.33 -0.50
C GLN A 62 9.41 -6.02 -1.16
N ALA A 63 10.63 -5.68 -0.75
CA ALA A 63 11.84 -6.36 -1.20
C ALA A 63 12.02 -7.75 -0.55
N GLY A 64 11.11 -8.19 0.32
CA GLY A 64 11.18 -9.46 1.05
C GLY A 64 12.10 -9.41 2.28
N GLY A 65 12.46 -8.22 2.75
CA GLY A 65 13.21 -8.03 3.98
C GLY A 65 12.39 -8.48 5.20
N LEU A 66 13.06 -9.03 6.19
CA LEU A 66 12.45 -9.47 7.45
C LEU A 66 13.10 -8.77 8.63
N LEU A 67 12.38 -7.84 9.25
CA LEU A 67 12.78 -7.26 10.52
C LEU A 67 12.21 -8.10 11.66
N SER A 68 13.08 -8.82 12.37
CA SER A 68 12.68 -9.55 13.58
C SER A 68 12.98 -8.73 14.83
N LEU A 69 11.93 -8.29 15.50
CA LEU A 69 11.99 -7.68 16.83
C LEU A 69 11.57 -8.69 17.91
N SER A 70 11.74 -9.98 17.64
CA SER A 70 11.41 -11.05 18.57
C SER A 70 12.17 -10.87 19.88
N GLY A 71 11.45 -10.84 21.00
CA GLY A 71 12.02 -10.61 22.32
C GLY A 71 12.16 -9.13 22.73
N ALA A 72 11.82 -8.18 21.88
CA ALA A 72 11.70 -6.78 22.30
C ALA A 72 10.60 -6.64 23.35
N ASN A 73 10.99 -6.21 24.53
CA ASN A 73 10.08 -5.96 25.65
C ASN A 73 10.19 -4.52 26.12
N ASP A 74 9.15 -4.03 26.75
CA ASP A 74 9.22 -2.75 27.44
C ASP A 74 10.17 -2.85 28.65
N ILE A 75 11.26 -2.13 28.58
CA ILE A 75 12.26 -2.06 29.64
C ILE A 75 12.18 -0.76 30.47
N SER A 76 11.21 0.10 30.22
CA SER A 76 11.07 1.40 30.90
C SER A 76 11.01 1.26 32.42
N LEU A 77 10.20 0.31 32.93
CA LEU A 77 10.07 0.04 34.35
C LEU A 77 11.35 -0.52 34.96
N PRO A 78 12.00 -1.58 34.43
CA PRO A 78 13.31 -2.03 34.89
C PRO A 78 14.38 -0.93 34.90
N VAL A 79 14.50 -0.14 33.83
CA VAL A 79 15.47 0.97 33.75
C VAL A 79 15.19 2.04 34.80
N SER A 80 13.92 2.40 34.99
CA SER A 80 13.51 3.35 36.04
C SER A 80 13.84 2.84 37.44
N LYS A 81 13.58 1.55 37.75
CA LYS A 81 13.97 0.94 39.05
C LYS A 81 15.48 1.00 39.26
N ALA A 82 16.27 0.63 38.24
CA ALA A 82 17.72 0.66 38.33
C ALA A 82 18.26 2.10 38.54
N SER A 83 17.68 3.09 37.88
CA SER A 83 18.01 4.50 38.03
C SER A 83 17.78 4.98 39.47
N LYS A 84 16.73 4.49 40.12
CA LYS A 84 16.40 4.74 41.56
C LYS A 84 17.21 3.85 42.51
N GLN A 85 18.25 3.17 42.03
CA GLN A 85 19.12 2.26 42.80
C GLN A 85 18.42 1.04 43.40
N MET A 86 17.27 0.65 42.88
CA MET A 86 16.62 -0.61 43.24
C MET A 86 17.29 -1.77 42.57
N THR A 87 17.35 -2.92 43.26
CA THR A 87 17.90 -4.14 42.70
C THR A 87 16.84 -4.78 41.80
N LEU A 88 17.22 -5.05 40.54
CA LEU A 88 16.41 -5.76 39.58
C LEU A 88 16.42 -7.27 39.88
N THR A 89 15.32 -7.92 39.57
CA THR A 89 15.23 -9.37 39.54
C THR A 89 15.98 -9.94 38.36
N SER A 90 16.37 -11.20 38.42
CA SER A 90 17.00 -11.89 37.29
C SER A 90 16.10 -11.91 36.04
N LYS A 91 14.78 -11.96 36.19
CA LYS A 91 13.81 -11.87 35.11
C LYS A 91 13.78 -10.49 34.45
N GLU A 92 13.88 -9.42 35.21
CA GLU A 92 13.99 -8.06 34.68
C GLU A 92 15.32 -7.85 33.95
N LEU A 93 16.41 -8.42 34.45
CA LEU A 93 17.72 -8.35 33.82
C LEU A 93 17.76 -9.09 32.47
N ILE A 94 17.17 -10.30 32.41
CA ILE A 94 17.12 -11.04 31.13
C ILE A 94 16.19 -10.38 30.13
N SER A 95 15.13 -9.67 30.55
CA SER A 95 14.29 -8.89 29.64
C SER A 95 15.08 -7.76 28.98
N ILE A 96 16.02 -7.10 29.70
CA ILE A 96 16.93 -6.11 29.15
C ILE A 96 17.89 -6.75 28.12
N TYR A 97 18.38 -7.96 28.40
CA TYR A 97 19.21 -8.72 27.44
C TYR A 97 18.44 -9.03 26.15
N HIS A 98 17.19 -9.49 26.24
CA HIS A 98 16.37 -9.76 25.06
C HIS A 98 16.09 -8.49 24.28
N PHE A 99 15.82 -7.38 24.94
CA PHE A 99 15.68 -6.07 24.31
C PHE A 99 16.95 -5.68 23.55
N LEU A 100 18.13 -5.77 24.17
CA LEU A 100 19.40 -5.45 23.53
C LEU A 100 19.72 -6.40 22.35
N THR A 101 19.27 -7.64 22.43
CA THR A 101 19.36 -8.59 21.32
C THR A 101 18.51 -8.12 20.14
N ALA A 102 17.29 -7.66 20.39
CA ALA A 102 16.43 -7.08 19.35
C ALA A 102 17.04 -5.81 18.74
N VAL A 103 17.64 -4.94 19.56
CA VAL A 103 18.38 -3.75 19.07
C VAL A 103 19.51 -4.16 18.15
N LYS A 104 20.32 -5.17 18.53
CA LYS A 104 21.41 -5.69 17.70
C LYS A 104 20.90 -6.25 16.38
N GLN A 105 19.82 -7.03 16.41
CA GLN A 105 19.20 -7.59 15.22
C GLN A 105 18.65 -6.48 14.29
N ALA A 106 17.99 -5.48 14.86
CA ALA A 106 17.48 -4.34 14.10
C ALA A 106 18.61 -3.58 13.37
N LYS A 107 19.73 -3.32 14.08
CA LYS A 107 20.92 -2.69 13.47
C LYS A 107 21.50 -3.50 12.32
N GLN A 108 21.55 -4.82 12.46
CA GLN A 108 22.08 -5.71 11.42
C GLN A 108 21.13 -5.83 10.21
N SER A 109 19.82 -5.91 10.45
CA SER A 109 18.83 -6.05 9.39
C SER A 109 18.64 -4.77 8.57
N LEU A 110 18.84 -3.60 9.20
CA LEU A 110 18.65 -2.29 8.58
C LEU A 110 19.98 -1.65 8.10
N ASP A 111 21.10 -2.38 8.10
CA ASP A 111 22.38 -1.88 7.61
C ASP A 111 22.44 -1.99 6.08
N SER A 112 21.86 -1.00 5.40
CA SER A 112 21.77 -0.96 3.93
C SER A 112 21.76 0.48 3.42
N SER A 113 22.47 0.74 2.32
CA SER A 113 22.42 2.02 1.61
C SER A 113 21.08 2.33 0.96
N ASP A 114 20.22 1.31 0.79
CA ASP A 114 18.92 1.46 0.14
C ASP A 114 17.86 2.09 1.06
N TYR A 115 18.11 2.09 2.39
CA TYR A 115 17.20 2.59 3.42
C TYR A 115 17.92 3.55 4.37
N PRO A 116 18.43 4.70 3.87
CA PRO A 116 19.34 5.56 4.63
C PRO A 116 18.75 6.12 5.92
N GLU A 117 17.46 6.48 5.93
CA GLU A 117 16.80 7.04 7.10
C GLU A 117 16.66 5.99 8.22
N LEU A 118 16.20 4.79 7.88
CA LEU A 118 16.09 3.68 8.84
C LEU A 118 17.46 3.19 9.29
N THR A 119 18.45 3.16 8.40
CA THR A 119 19.84 2.81 8.74
C THR A 119 20.41 3.81 9.76
N ASN A 120 20.29 5.11 9.49
CA ASN A 120 20.76 6.15 10.41
C ASN A 120 20.08 6.03 11.78
N LEU A 121 18.75 5.84 11.77
CA LEU A 121 17.97 5.65 12.99
C LEU A 121 18.44 4.40 13.76
N ALA A 122 18.61 3.27 13.10
CA ALA A 122 19.08 2.03 13.71
C ALA A 122 20.52 2.16 14.25
N GLN A 123 21.42 2.78 13.48
CA GLN A 123 22.82 2.94 13.89
C GLN A 123 23.00 3.93 15.03
N SER A 124 22.07 4.87 15.25
CA SER A 124 22.08 5.80 16.40
C SER A 124 21.91 5.10 17.75
N MET A 125 21.30 3.90 17.79
CA MET A 125 21.10 3.14 19.03
C MET A 125 22.42 2.60 19.57
N ASP A 126 22.68 2.78 20.87
CA ASP A 126 23.76 2.11 21.57
C ASP A 126 23.37 0.65 21.87
N GLY A 127 24.11 -0.30 21.33
CA GLY A 127 23.86 -1.72 21.54
C GLY A 127 24.27 -2.24 22.93
N CYS A 128 24.89 -1.42 23.79
CA CYS A 128 25.30 -1.75 25.15
C CYS A 128 25.92 -3.15 25.27
N THR A 129 26.78 -3.56 24.33
CA THR A 129 27.30 -4.94 24.20
C THR A 129 27.95 -5.46 25.48
N ARG A 130 28.72 -4.61 26.18
CA ARG A 130 29.32 -4.99 27.46
C ARG A 130 28.31 -5.36 28.54
N LEU A 131 27.21 -4.62 28.60
CA LEU A 131 26.08 -4.90 29.49
C LEU A 131 25.42 -6.22 29.11
N MET A 132 25.16 -6.41 27.82
CA MET A 132 24.57 -7.64 27.29
C MET A 132 25.40 -8.86 27.65
N ASP A 133 26.71 -8.82 27.41
CA ASP A 133 27.66 -9.89 27.75
C ASP A 133 27.72 -10.14 29.26
N SER A 134 27.69 -9.10 30.07
CA SER A 134 27.66 -9.20 31.54
C SER A 134 26.41 -9.88 32.04
N ILE A 135 25.22 -9.60 31.44
CA ILE A 135 23.97 -10.25 31.84
C ILE A 135 23.98 -11.72 31.44
N ILE A 136 24.27 -12.05 30.17
CA ILE A 136 24.18 -13.45 29.69
C ILE A 136 25.27 -14.34 30.27
N SER A 137 26.43 -13.79 30.72
CA SER A 137 27.43 -14.56 31.43
C SER A 137 26.94 -15.03 32.80
N LYS A 138 26.04 -14.28 33.48
CA LYS A 138 25.60 -14.57 34.84
C LYS A 138 24.17 -15.07 34.94
N ILE A 139 23.32 -14.77 33.96
CA ILE A 139 21.90 -15.18 33.91
C ILE A 139 21.67 -16.04 32.68
N ASP A 140 20.90 -17.09 32.81
CA ASP A 140 20.51 -17.95 31.68
C ASP A 140 19.28 -17.37 30.94
N LEU A 141 18.94 -17.94 29.77
CA LEU A 141 17.81 -17.52 28.96
C LEU A 141 16.44 -17.75 29.61
N THR A 142 16.38 -18.57 30.68
CA THR A 142 15.13 -18.78 31.45
C THR A 142 14.92 -17.70 32.51
N GLY A 143 15.92 -16.83 32.72
CA GLY A 143 15.92 -15.78 33.72
C GLY A 143 16.37 -16.26 35.10
N SER A 144 17.09 -17.36 35.19
CA SER A 144 17.71 -17.87 36.42
C SER A 144 19.19 -17.48 36.48
N VAL A 145 19.68 -17.18 37.69
CA VAL A 145 21.12 -16.95 37.87
C VAL A 145 21.87 -18.28 37.71
N LYS A 146 22.84 -18.33 36.79
CA LYS A 146 23.64 -19.51 36.52
C LYS A 146 24.39 -19.98 37.77
N GLU A 147 24.47 -21.28 38.00
CA GLU A 147 25.15 -21.87 39.16
C GLU A 147 26.67 -21.56 39.17
N ASP A 148 27.23 -21.28 38.03
CA ASP A 148 28.62 -20.91 37.81
C ASP A 148 28.85 -19.42 37.52
N ALA A 149 27.83 -18.57 37.77
CA ALA A 149 27.88 -17.12 37.49
C ALA A 149 29.05 -16.42 38.20
N THR A 150 29.49 -16.94 39.34
CA THR A 150 30.69 -16.52 40.05
C THR A 150 31.43 -17.74 40.63
N PRO A 151 32.77 -17.66 40.81
CA PRO A 151 33.53 -18.75 41.45
C PRO A 151 33.01 -19.11 42.85
N ALA A 152 32.53 -18.11 43.59
CA ALA A 152 31.92 -18.30 44.92
C ALA A 152 30.61 -19.09 44.83
N LEU A 153 29.71 -18.72 43.90
CA LEU A 153 28.43 -19.41 43.72
C LEU A 153 28.61 -20.83 43.25
N LYS A 154 29.53 -21.07 42.32
CA LYS A 154 29.94 -22.42 41.86
C LYS A 154 30.43 -23.31 43.01
N SER A 155 31.28 -22.75 43.87
CA SER A 155 31.80 -23.47 45.03
C SER A 155 30.71 -23.80 46.04
N MET A 156 29.77 -22.86 46.30
CA MET A 156 28.62 -23.09 47.19
C MET A 156 27.65 -24.14 46.64
N HIS A 157 27.35 -24.10 45.33
CA HIS A 157 26.52 -25.15 44.71
C HIS A 157 27.18 -26.53 44.77
N LYS A 158 28.48 -26.60 44.52
CA LYS A 158 29.24 -27.85 44.68
C LYS A 158 29.16 -28.37 46.12
N ALA A 159 29.42 -27.52 47.11
CA ALA A 159 29.34 -27.87 48.52
C ALA A 159 27.92 -28.36 48.94
N LEU A 160 26.87 -27.67 48.39
CA LEU A 160 25.48 -28.06 48.61
C LEU A 160 25.18 -29.49 48.09
N VAL A 161 25.63 -29.80 46.87
CA VAL A 161 25.50 -31.11 46.25
C VAL A 161 26.24 -32.17 47.08
N ASP A 162 27.50 -31.89 47.44
CA ASP A 162 28.35 -32.84 48.21
C ASP A 162 27.71 -33.13 49.60
N THR A 163 27.22 -32.07 50.29
CA THR A 163 26.58 -32.25 51.62
C THR A 163 25.25 -33.02 51.50
N ARG A 164 24.44 -32.77 50.45
CA ARG A 164 23.23 -33.55 50.20
C ARG A 164 23.49 -35.01 49.92
N LEU A 165 24.53 -35.34 49.13
CA LEU A 165 24.93 -36.70 48.88
C LEU A 165 25.47 -37.41 50.14
N ALA A 166 26.22 -36.70 50.98
CA ALA A 166 26.70 -37.19 52.25
C ALA A 166 25.52 -37.50 53.21
N LEU A 167 24.54 -36.59 53.33
CA LEU A 167 23.36 -36.78 54.13
C LEU A 167 22.50 -37.94 53.61
N GLN A 168 22.35 -38.07 52.30
CA GLN A 168 21.61 -39.17 51.67
C GLN A 168 22.28 -40.52 51.98
N SER A 169 23.60 -40.63 51.91
CA SER A 169 24.32 -41.84 52.28
C SER A 169 24.15 -42.16 53.75
N LYS A 170 24.33 -41.16 54.63
CA LYS A 170 24.11 -41.25 56.07
C LYS A 170 22.68 -41.68 56.40
N SER A 171 21.70 -41.14 55.72
CA SER A 171 20.28 -41.46 55.85
C SER A 171 20.01 -42.94 55.50
N ARG A 172 20.57 -43.44 54.40
CA ARG A 172 20.41 -44.83 53.99
C ARG A 172 21.00 -45.81 55.06
N GLN A 173 22.16 -45.48 55.61
CA GLN A 173 22.74 -46.28 56.69
C GLN A 173 21.90 -46.23 57.96
N PHE A 174 21.42 -45.04 58.32
CA PHE A 174 20.53 -44.83 59.47
C PHE A 174 19.25 -45.66 59.38
N LEU A 175 18.55 -45.61 58.24
CA LEU A 175 17.32 -46.34 57.98
C LEU A 175 17.56 -47.84 58.08
N LYS A 176 18.63 -48.41 57.55
CA LYS A 176 18.99 -49.84 57.69
C LYS A 176 19.24 -50.22 59.12
N LYS A 177 19.91 -49.44 59.93
CA LYS A 177 20.27 -49.71 61.32
C LYS A 177 19.08 -49.62 62.27
N ASN A 178 18.06 -48.77 61.95
CA ASN A 178 17.02 -48.40 62.90
C ASN A 178 15.60 -48.79 62.43
N SER A 179 15.48 -49.65 61.45
CA SER A 179 14.17 -50.02 60.80
C SER A 179 13.04 -50.40 61.77
N SER A 180 13.38 -51.05 62.95
CA SER A 180 12.42 -51.46 63.93
C SER A 180 11.67 -50.32 64.67
N LYS A 181 12.31 -49.14 64.78
CA LYS A 181 11.76 -47.94 65.46
C LYS A 181 11.08 -46.93 64.51
N LEU A 182 11.26 -47.09 63.21
CA LEU A 182 10.69 -46.31 62.22
C LEU A 182 9.28 -46.72 61.83
N MET A 183 8.40 -45.78 61.50
CA MET A 183 7.07 -46.08 60.96
C MET A 183 7.18 -46.48 59.49
N GLU A 184 8.05 -45.79 58.76
CA GLU A 184 8.38 -46.05 57.37
C GLU A 184 9.91 -46.06 57.20
N ASN A 185 10.41 -46.98 56.33
CA ASN A 185 11.85 -47.09 56.07
C ASN A 185 12.32 -46.19 54.96
N MET A 186 11.93 -44.91 55.05
CA MET A 186 12.28 -43.82 54.11
C MET A 186 12.47 -42.49 54.84
N THR A 187 13.19 -41.59 54.22
CA THR A 187 13.31 -40.19 54.67
C THR A 187 12.30 -39.32 53.94
N THR A 188 11.81 -38.30 54.58
CA THR A 188 10.99 -37.24 53.98
C THR A 188 11.61 -35.89 54.28
N THR A 189 11.06 -34.82 53.65
CA THR A 189 11.52 -33.46 53.87
C THR A 189 10.41 -32.64 54.53
N VAL A 190 10.70 -32.06 55.71
CA VAL A 190 9.79 -31.16 56.41
C VAL A 190 10.53 -29.81 56.58
N SER A 191 9.92 -28.72 56.11
CA SER A 191 10.51 -27.37 56.14
C SER A 191 11.95 -27.31 55.62
N GLY A 192 12.23 -28.07 54.53
CA GLY A 192 13.57 -28.10 53.87
C GLY A 192 14.60 -28.98 54.59
N ARG A 193 14.25 -29.66 55.68
CA ARG A 193 15.12 -30.53 56.44
C ARG A 193 14.76 -32.00 56.23
N VAL A 194 15.77 -32.83 56.10
CA VAL A 194 15.60 -34.31 55.97
C VAL A 194 15.29 -34.88 57.35
N VAL A 195 14.14 -35.56 57.44
CA VAL A 195 13.62 -36.17 58.66
C VAL A 195 13.23 -37.61 58.40
N VAL A 196 13.06 -38.37 59.46
CA VAL A 196 12.50 -39.75 59.46
C VAL A 196 11.16 -39.78 60.18
N LEU A 197 10.28 -40.67 59.75
CA LEU A 197 9.00 -40.91 60.44
C LEU A 197 9.17 -41.97 61.50
N VAL A 198 9.11 -41.57 62.77
CA VAL A 198 9.35 -42.41 63.98
C VAL A 198 8.04 -42.69 64.63
N ARG A 199 7.88 -43.95 65.13
CA ARG A 199 6.70 -44.35 65.90
C ARG A 199 6.54 -43.47 67.13
N ALA A 200 5.33 -43.23 67.58
CA ALA A 200 5.05 -42.30 68.70
C ALA A 200 5.77 -42.69 69.98
N GLN A 201 5.86 -44.02 70.27
CA GLN A 201 6.54 -44.56 71.46
C GLN A 201 8.06 -44.38 71.44
N ASP A 202 8.68 -44.23 70.23
CA ASP A 202 10.13 -44.14 70.04
C ASP A 202 10.60 -42.66 69.68
N LYS A 203 9.73 -41.66 69.80
CA LYS A 203 9.96 -40.29 69.40
C LYS A 203 11.25 -39.67 69.94
N ASN A 204 11.74 -40.07 71.10
CA ASN A 204 12.97 -39.60 71.72
C ASN A 204 14.20 -40.48 71.51
N ALA A 205 14.03 -41.63 70.77
CA ALA A 205 15.04 -42.67 70.66
C ALA A 205 16.32 -42.27 69.93
N PHE A 206 16.25 -41.13 69.13
CA PHE A 206 17.38 -40.71 68.24
C PHE A 206 18.02 -39.41 68.63
N GLY A 207 17.51 -38.81 69.74
CA GLY A 207 17.91 -37.39 70.00
C GLY A 207 17.52 -36.48 68.83
N GLY A 208 17.82 -35.21 68.89
CA GLY A 208 17.56 -34.26 67.79
C GLY A 208 16.21 -33.54 67.95
N MET A 209 15.57 -33.18 66.82
CA MET A 209 14.42 -32.27 66.83
C MET A 209 13.14 -32.92 66.25
N ILE A 210 11.99 -32.67 66.87
CA ILE A 210 10.66 -33.07 66.36
C ILE A 210 10.13 -31.88 65.53
N HIS A 211 9.85 -32.09 64.26
CA HIS A 211 9.35 -31.11 63.31
C HIS A 211 7.83 -31.12 63.10
N GLY A 212 7.17 -32.16 63.62
CA GLY A 212 5.71 -32.32 63.52
C GLY A 212 5.25 -33.70 63.84
N GLN A 213 3.92 -33.88 63.83
CA GLN A 213 3.25 -35.15 64.03
C GLN A 213 2.53 -35.54 62.76
N SER A 214 2.45 -36.84 62.45
CA SER A 214 1.66 -37.33 61.33
C SER A 214 0.17 -37.04 61.54
N SER A 215 -0.60 -36.91 60.46
CA SER A 215 -2.05 -36.65 60.51
C SER A 215 -2.83 -37.69 61.31
N SER A 216 -2.35 -38.90 61.40
CA SER A 216 -2.92 -39.97 62.18
C SER A 216 -2.53 -39.96 63.67
N GLY A 217 -1.62 -39.12 64.10
CA GLY A 217 -1.09 -39.02 65.45
C GLY A 217 -0.17 -40.22 65.88
N LEU A 218 -0.01 -41.23 65.06
CA LEU A 218 0.76 -42.41 65.32
C LEU A 218 2.27 -42.34 65.14
N ALA A 219 2.75 -41.27 64.53
CA ALA A 219 4.17 -41.09 64.24
C ALA A 219 4.55 -39.61 64.31
N TYR A 220 5.85 -39.37 64.51
CA TYR A 220 6.48 -38.01 64.52
C TYR A 220 7.54 -37.88 63.43
N TYR A 221 7.60 -36.70 62.83
CA TYR A 221 8.69 -36.31 61.94
C TYR A 221 9.86 -35.89 62.81
N VAL A 222 10.87 -36.75 62.92
CA VAL A 222 12.04 -36.52 63.79
C VAL A 222 13.26 -36.28 62.91
N GLU A 223 13.99 -35.25 63.18
CA GLU A 223 15.35 -35.04 62.66
C GLU A 223 16.35 -35.67 63.64
N PRO A 224 16.95 -36.80 63.30
CA PRO A 224 17.94 -37.45 64.18
C PRO A 224 19.11 -36.49 64.45
N SER A 225 19.73 -36.56 65.65
CA SER A 225 20.89 -35.76 66.02
C SER A 225 22.04 -35.89 65.01
N SER A 226 22.18 -37.09 64.42
CA SER A 226 23.18 -37.33 63.35
C SER A 226 22.95 -36.60 62.04
N PHE A 227 21.72 -36.04 61.79
CA PHE A 227 21.39 -35.33 60.58
C PHE A 227 21.43 -33.80 60.77
N VAL A 228 21.37 -33.30 62.01
CA VAL A 228 21.25 -31.89 62.36
C VAL A 228 22.39 -31.05 61.76
N ALA A 229 23.62 -31.51 61.87
CA ALA A 229 24.78 -30.78 61.33
C ALA A 229 24.71 -30.61 59.79
N ASP A 230 24.37 -31.72 59.09
CA ASP A 230 24.27 -31.69 57.62
C ASP A 230 23.07 -30.86 57.14
N ASN A 231 21.90 -30.98 57.81
CA ASN A 231 20.76 -30.16 57.53
C ASN A 231 21.00 -28.66 57.79
N ASN A 232 21.72 -28.33 58.87
CA ASN A 232 22.10 -26.94 59.15
C ASN A 232 23.05 -26.38 58.08
N GLU A 233 24.03 -27.17 57.64
CA GLU A 233 24.95 -26.79 56.57
C GLU A 233 24.23 -26.58 55.24
N ILE A 234 23.28 -27.49 54.87
CA ILE A 234 22.45 -27.33 53.69
C ILE A 234 21.65 -26.03 53.76
N SER A 235 21.02 -25.76 54.89
CA SER A 235 20.22 -24.53 55.09
C SER A 235 21.10 -23.29 55.01
N SER A 236 22.26 -23.29 55.65
CA SER A 236 23.25 -22.20 55.55
C SER A 236 23.72 -21.98 54.15
N LEU A 237 24.06 -23.03 53.40
CA LEU A 237 24.46 -22.93 52.00
C LEU A 237 23.37 -22.37 51.11
N MET A 238 22.10 -22.79 51.30
CA MET A 238 20.96 -22.28 50.56
C MET A 238 20.79 -20.80 50.81
N ILE A 239 20.85 -20.31 52.04
CA ILE A 239 20.77 -18.87 52.38
C ILE A 239 21.91 -18.11 51.70
N ARG A 240 23.14 -18.57 51.83
CA ARG A 240 24.33 -17.93 51.22
C ARG A 240 24.26 -17.93 49.69
N ILE A 241 23.72 -18.97 49.07
CA ILE A 241 23.47 -19.01 47.62
C ILE A 241 22.47 -17.91 47.22
N GLU A 242 21.37 -17.76 47.93
CA GLU A 242 20.36 -16.75 47.66
C GLU A 242 20.89 -15.31 47.90
N GLU A 243 21.73 -15.11 48.92
CA GLU A 243 22.42 -13.85 49.17
C GLU A 243 23.41 -13.50 48.03
N GLU A 244 24.16 -14.47 47.55
CA GLU A 244 25.12 -14.29 46.44
C GLU A 244 24.38 -14.00 45.14
N LYS A 245 23.26 -14.66 44.86
CA LYS A 245 22.39 -14.36 43.71
C LYS A 245 21.86 -12.91 43.79
N LYS A 246 21.40 -12.46 44.95
CA LYS A 246 20.98 -11.06 45.16
C LYS A 246 22.14 -10.10 44.94
N ARG A 247 23.35 -10.42 45.38
CA ARG A 247 24.56 -9.63 45.16
C ARG A 247 24.87 -9.49 43.68
N ILE A 248 24.80 -10.59 42.93
CA ILE A 248 24.97 -10.61 41.45
C ILE A 248 23.93 -9.71 40.79
N CYS A 249 22.65 -9.86 41.12
CA CYS A 249 21.59 -9.02 40.59
C CYS A 249 21.82 -7.53 40.92
N LYS A 250 22.27 -7.19 42.11
CA LYS A 250 22.61 -5.82 42.51
C LYS A 250 23.75 -5.24 41.66
N GLU A 251 24.79 -6.02 41.44
CA GLU A 251 25.93 -5.61 40.58
C GLU A 251 25.50 -5.34 39.15
N LEU A 252 24.71 -6.22 38.56
CA LEU A 252 24.14 -6.03 37.23
C LEU A 252 23.19 -4.84 37.17
N SER A 253 22.37 -4.63 38.20
CA SER A 253 21.48 -3.46 38.30
C SER A 253 22.26 -2.13 38.31
N MET A 254 23.42 -2.08 38.94
CA MET A 254 24.30 -0.92 38.89
C MET A 254 24.87 -0.67 37.47
N GLN A 255 25.14 -1.74 36.71
CA GLN A 255 25.54 -1.62 35.30
C GLN A 255 24.40 -1.10 34.44
N VAL A 256 23.16 -1.58 34.66
CA VAL A 256 21.96 -1.06 34.01
C VAL A 256 21.79 0.43 34.29
N LYS A 257 21.93 0.85 35.57
CA LYS A 257 21.88 2.27 35.94
C LYS A 257 22.90 3.13 35.19
N LYS A 258 24.14 2.65 35.01
CA LYS A 258 25.18 3.37 34.26
C LYS A 258 24.80 3.58 32.79
N ASN A 259 24.06 2.65 32.20
CA ASN A 259 23.62 2.71 30.82
C ASN A 259 22.16 3.17 30.64
N ALA A 260 21.55 3.72 31.68
CA ALA A 260 20.11 4.03 31.70
C ALA A 260 19.69 4.99 30.57
N LEU A 261 20.49 6.03 30.30
CA LEU A 261 20.21 6.98 29.21
C LEU A 261 20.28 6.29 27.83
N SER A 262 21.35 5.51 27.57
CA SER A 262 21.47 4.76 26.32
C SER A 262 20.35 3.76 26.13
N LEU A 263 19.91 3.07 27.20
CA LEU A 263 18.80 2.13 27.17
C LEU A 263 17.46 2.81 26.87
N THR A 264 17.22 3.97 27.49
CA THR A 264 15.99 4.75 27.24
C THR A 264 15.96 5.27 25.80
N SER A 265 17.04 5.88 25.34
CA SER A 265 17.16 6.34 23.94
C SER A 265 17.00 5.20 22.93
N ALA A 266 17.63 4.04 23.20
CA ALA A 266 17.46 2.86 22.35
C ALA A 266 16.00 2.35 22.35
N LEU A 267 15.29 2.41 23.48
CA LEU A 267 13.88 2.03 23.56
C LEU A 267 13.00 2.97 22.74
N GLU A 268 13.21 4.27 22.84
CA GLU A 268 12.50 5.28 22.06
C GLU A 268 12.74 5.08 20.56
N THR A 269 13.99 4.90 20.16
CA THR A 269 14.38 4.69 18.76
C THR A 269 13.82 3.37 18.21
N LEU A 270 13.93 2.27 18.94
CA LEU A 270 13.38 0.99 18.51
C LEU A 270 11.86 1.04 18.42
N THR A 271 11.20 1.83 19.28
CA THR A 271 9.76 2.09 19.20
C THR A 271 9.40 2.83 17.92
N VAL A 272 10.18 3.84 17.50
CA VAL A 272 9.97 4.54 16.22
C VAL A 272 10.14 3.56 15.03
N ILE A 273 11.15 2.73 15.06
CA ILE A 273 11.38 1.70 14.03
C ILE A 273 10.18 0.74 13.96
N ASP A 274 9.72 0.18 15.09
CA ASP A 274 8.57 -0.75 15.08
C ASP A 274 7.26 -0.06 14.64
N VAL A 275 7.07 1.20 14.98
CA VAL A 275 5.94 2.01 14.46
C VAL A 275 6.02 2.14 12.95
N ALA A 276 7.19 2.43 12.38
CA ALA A 276 7.38 2.52 10.92
C ALA A 276 7.09 1.18 10.24
N PHE A 277 7.60 0.07 10.79
CA PHE A 277 7.32 -1.27 10.27
C PHE A 277 5.88 -1.73 10.48
N THR A 278 5.22 -1.32 11.54
CA THR A 278 3.79 -1.57 11.76
C THR A 278 2.95 -0.89 10.68
N LYS A 279 3.24 0.39 10.39
CA LYS A 279 2.63 1.14 9.28
C LYS A 279 2.88 0.45 7.94
N ALA A 280 4.11 -0.02 7.71
CA ALA A 280 4.50 -0.71 6.48
C ALA A 280 3.75 -2.03 6.29
N LYS A 281 3.72 -2.89 7.30
CA LYS A 281 3.01 -4.18 7.26
C LYS A 281 1.52 -4.01 6.97
N TRP A 282 0.88 -3.02 7.61
CA TRP A 282 -0.51 -2.69 7.35
C TRP A 282 -0.72 -2.18 5.92
N ALA A 283 0.14 -1.27 5.44
CA ALA A 283 0.07 -0.76 4.08
C ALA A 283 0.25 -1.86 3.03
N VAL A 284 1.27 -2.72 3.20
CA VAL A 284 1.54 -3.83 2.27
C VAL A 284 0.39 -4.84 2.29
N ARG A 285 -0.18 -5.15 3.47
CA ARG A 285 -1.29 -6.11 3.60
C ARG A 285 -2.55 -5.65 2.89
N TYR A 286 -2.82 -4.35 2.86
CA TYR A 286 -4.06 -3.76 2.35
C TYR A 286 -3.87 -2.88 1.11
N ASP A 287 -2.74 -2.97 0.39
CA ASP A 287 -2.41 -2.18 -0.79
C ASP A 287 -2.54 -0.67 -0.56
N GLY A 288 -1.98 -0.21 0.55
CA GLY A 288 -1.94 1.21 0.90
C GLY A 288 -0.69 1.91 0.36
N CYS A 289 -0.76 3.23 0.28
CA CYS A 289 0.36 4.08 -0.15
C CYS A 289 0.72 5.13 0.90
N ILE A 290 1.92 5.67 0.79
CA ILE A 290 2.34 6.84 1.57
C ILE A 290 1.74 8.10 0.94
N PRO A 291 0.97 8.91 1.70
CA PRO A 291 0.42 10.15 1.20
C PRO A 291 1.51 11.20 0.96
N SER A 292 1.38 11.96 -0.13
CA SER A 292 2.22 13.12 -0.42
C SER A 292 1.51 14.38 0.07
N LEU A 293 2.09 15.07 1.05
CA LEU A 293 1.57 16.34 1.56
C LEU A 293 2.19 17.50 0.79
N GLN A 294 1.36 18.19 0.00
CA GLN A 294 1.77 19.35 -0.78
C GLN A 294 1.55 20.66 -0.01
N SER A 295 2.29 21.70 -0.38
CA SER A 295 2.06 23.03 0.13
C SER A 295 1.02 23.74 -0.75
N ARG A 296 -0.09 24.16 -0.17
CA ARG A 296 -1.01 25.22 -0.64
C ARG A 296 -1.77 25.13 -1.96
N ASP A 297 -1.69 24.06 -2.74
CA ASP A 297 -2.67 23.86 -3.79
C ASP A 297 -3.86 23.11 -3.17
N HIS A 298 -5.06 23.68 -3.24
CA HIS A 298 -6.27 23.01 -2.72
C HIS A 298 -6.58 21.68 -3.42
N SER A 299 -5.70 21.26 -4.33
CA SER A 299 -5.84 20.04 -5.08
C SER A 299 -5.68 18.81 -4.17
N MET A 300 -6.70 17.98 -4.15
CA MET A 300 -6.71 16.69 -3.48
C MET A 300 -6.90 15.60 -4.53
N TYR A 301 -6.09 14.55 -4.48
CA TYR A 301 -6.23 13.40 -5.35
C TYR A 301 -6.03 12.11 -4.56
N LEU A 302 -7.06 11.27 -4.56
CA LEU A 302 -7.08 9.96 -3.91
C LEU A 302 -7.54 8.92 -4.93
N GLU A 303 -6.63 8.08 -5.41
CA GLU A 303 -6.89 7.09 -6.45
C GLU A 303 -7.26 5.74 -5.85
N HIS A 304 -8.40 5.17 -6.24
CA HIS A 304 -8.90 3.88 -5.75
C HIS A 304 -8.92 3.77 -4.22
N ALA A 305 -9.41 4.81 -3.56
CA ALA A 305 -9.51 4.89 -2.11
C ALA A 305 -10.54 3.89 -1.56
N LYS A 306 -10.17 3.14 -0.52
CA LYS A 306 -11.05 2.17 0.17
C LYS A 306 -11.05 2.41 1.67
N HIS A 307 -12.24 2.36 2.29
CA HIS A 307 -12.35 2.58 3.73
C HIS A 307 -11.82 1.38 4.52
N PRO A 308 -10.83 1.56 5.45
CA PRO A 308 -10.15 0.44 6.11
C PRO A 308 -11.04 -0.46 6.98
N LEU A 309 -12.15 0.06 7.51
CA LEU A 309 -13.05 -0.70 8.36
C LEU A 309 -14.15 -1.47 7.60
N ILE A 310 -14.20 -1.35 6.28
CA ILE A 310 -15.14 -2.09 5.44
C ILE A 310 -14.45 -3.37 4.96
N ASP A 311 -15.17 -4.50 5.02
CA ASP A 311 -14.69 -5.80 4.55
C ASP A 311 -14.15 -5.72 3.12
N GLU A 312 -12.96 -6.28 2.86
CA GLU A 312 -12.29 -6.26 1.56
C GLU A 312 -13.16 -6.77 0.41
N LYS A 313 -14.08 -7.71 0.69
CA LYS A 313 -14.99 -8.28 -0.32
C LYS A 313 -16.18 -7.40 -0.64
N LYS A 314 -16.46 -6.39 0.19
CA LYS A 314 -17.63 -5.51 0.08
C LYS A 314 -17.24 -4.06 -0.21
N VAL A 315 -16.00 -3.69 0.03
CA VAL A 315 -15.53 -2.31 -0.16
C VAL A 315 -15.52 -1.96 -1.65
N VAL A 316 -16.05 -0.80 -1.97
CA VAL A 316 -16.01 -0.21 -3.32
C VAL A 316 -14.91 0.85 -3.32
N CYS A 317 -13.92 0.67 -4.19
CA CYS A 317 -12.85 1.64 -4.36
C CYS A 317 -13.34 2.81 -5.19
N ASN A 318 -13.06 4.03 -4.71
CA ASN A 318 -13.46 5.26 -5.40
C ASN A 318 -12.27 6.18 -5.60
N THR A 319 -12.27 6.95 -6.70
CA THR A 319 -11.28 7.99 -6.93
C THR A 319 -11.90 9.35 -6.61
N TYR A 320 -11.24 10.12 -5.75
CA TYR A 320 -11.66 11.44 -5.35
C TYR A 320 -10.67 12.47 -5.85
N GLU A 321 -11.16 13.49 -6.53
CA GLU A 321 -10.35 14.56 -7.07
C GLU A 321 -11.00 15.90 -6.77
N LEU A 322 -10.20 16.83 -6.28
CA LEU A 322 -10.56 18.23 -6.11
C LEU A 322 -9.40 19.06 -6.68
N ASN A 323 -9.66 19.89 -7.68
CA ASN A 323 -8.62 20.68 -8.31
C ASN A 323 -8.37 22.00 -7.57
N ASP A 324 -7.32 22.74 -7.96
CA ASP A 324 -6.87 23.99 -7.36
C ASP A 324 -7.91 25.13 -7.35
N LYS A 325 -8.89 25.11 -8.27
CA LYS A 325 -9.97 26.10 -8.35
C LYS A 325 -11.14 25.77 -7.44
N GLN A 326 -11.24 24.53 -7.00
CA GLN A 326 -12.35 24.00 -6.21
C GLN A 326 -12.02 24.00 -4.72
N ALA A 327 -12.71 24.80 -3.96
CA ALA A 327 -12.59 24.84 -2.50
C ALA A 327 -13.56 23.89 -1.78
N CYS A 328 -14.65 23.47 -2.46
CA CYS A 328 -15.69 22.67 -1.86
C CYS A 328 -16.05 21.45 -2.74
N LEU A 329 -16.03 20.27 -2.14
CA LEU A 329 -16.63 19.05 -2.68
C LEU A 329 -17.99 18.86 -2.03
N MET A 330 -19.06 18.90 -2.83
CA MET A 330 -20.45 18.71 -2.39
C MET A 330 -20.97 17.36 -2.87
N ILE A 331 -21.28 16.46 -1.93
CA ILE A 331 -21.75 15.11 -2.22
C ILE A 331 -23.27 15.07 -2.07
N SER A 332 -23.97 14.68 -3.13
CA SER A 332 -25.43 14.56 -3.17
C SER A 332 -25.88 13.10 -3.37
N GLY A 333 -27.15 12.82 -3.13
CA GLY A 333 -27.73 11.48 -3.32
C GLY A 333 -28.58 11.03 -2.12
N PRO A 334 -29.15 9.82 -2.15
CA PRO A 334 -29.95 9.28 -1.05
C PRO A 334 -29.10 9.00 0.20
N ASN A 335 -29.69 9.08 1.40
CA ASN A 335 -28.96 8.84 2.66
C ASN A 335 -28.35 7.44 2.75
N MET A 336 -28.99 6.44 2.17
CA MET A 336 -28.49 5.07 2.07
C MET A 336 -27.39 4.88 1.01
N GLY A 337 -27.07 5.88 0.19
CA GLY A 337 -26.14 5.76 -0.94
C GLY A 337 -24.66 5.71 -0.58
N GLY A 338 -24.28 6.01 0.66
CA GLY A 338 -22.89 6.02 1.10
C GLY A 338 -22.22 7.41 1.14
N LYS A 339 -23.00 8.52 1.14
CA LYS A 339 -22.48 9.89 1.30
C LYS A 339 -21.60 10.03 2.52
N THR A 340 -22.08 9.63 3.70
CA THR A 340 -21.37 9.68 4.97
C THR A 340 -20.11 8.81 4.96
N VAL A 341 -20.16 7.64 4.28
CA VAL A 341 -18.97 6.78 4.11
C VAL A 341 -17.90 7.48 3.26
N THR A 342 -18.29 8.15 2.18
CA THR A 342 -17.38 8.95 1.35
C THR A 342 -16.74 10.09 2.15
N LEU A 343 -17.54 10.86 2.88
CA LEU A 343 -17.08 11.90 3.79
C LEU A 343 -16.09 11.36 4.83
N LYS A 344 -16.46 10.29 5.54
CA LYS A 344 -15.61 9.63 6.53
C LYS A 344 -14.30 9.13 5.93
N THR A 345 -14.34 8.55 4.72
CA THR A 345 -13.12 8.06 4.05
C THR A 345 -12.15 9.19 3.77
N MET A 346 -12.63 10.30 3.20
CA MET A 346 -11.77 11.45 2.88
C MET A 346 -11.21 12.10 4.15
N GLY A 347 -12.05 12.31 5.16
CA GLY A 347 -11.63 12.87 6.45
C GLY A 347 -10.64 11.99 7.19
N LEU A 348 -10.87 10.68 7.18
CA LEU A 348 -9.97 9.69 7.75
C LEU A 348 -8.59 9.73 7.06
N PHE A 349 -8.56 9.82 5.73
CA PHE A 349 -7.30 9.84 5.00
C PHE A 349 -6.50 11.12 5.24
N VAL A 350 -7.18 12.27 5.35
CA VAL A 350 -6.54 13.51 5.76
C VAL A 350 -5.98 13.39 7.20
N ALA A 351 -6.76 12.85 8.12
CA ALA A 351 -6.31 12.66 9.51
C ALA A 351 -5.16 11.65 9.63
N LEU A 352 -5.21 10.53 8.89
CA LEU A 352 -4.12 9.55 8.84
C LEU A 352 -2.84 10.15 8.26
N ALA A 353 -2.94 10.92 7.17
CA ALA A 353 -1.80 11.60 6.56
C ALA A 353 -1.13 12.56 7.53
N HIS A 354 -1.92 13.35 8.28
CA HIS A 354 -1.44 14.25 9.31
C HIS A 354 -0.91 13.54 10.58
N ALA A 355 -1.33 12.30 10.82
CA ALA A 355 -0.74 11.45 11.85
C ALA A 355 0.45 10.62 11.31
N ALA A 356 0.92 10.94 10.10
CA ALA A 356 2.01 10.27 9.40
C ALA A 356 1.76 8.76 9.16
N PHE A 357 0.51 8.36 8.91
CA PHE A 357 0.15 6.99 8.54
C PHE A 357 -0.05 6.85 7.02
N PRO A 358 0.20 5.67 6.46
CA PRO A 358 -0.23 5.34 5.10
C PRO A 358 -1.75 5.36 4.99
N VAL A 359 -2.26 5.49 3.76
CA VAL A 359 -3.68 5.48 3.44
C VAL A 359 -3.98 4.38 2.42
N LEU A 360 -5.20 3.81 2.47
CA LEU A 360 -5.57 2.68 1.62
C LEU A 360 -6.06 3.16 0.25
N CYS A 361 -5.14 3.54 -0.61
CA CYS A 361 -5.37 3.91 -1.99
C CYS A 361 -4.11 3.69 -2.82
N HIS A 362 -4.21 3.73 -4.14
CA HIS A 362 -3.05 3.56 -5.02
C HIS A 362 -2.14 4.80 -5.01
N LYS A 363 -2.74 5.99 -4.95
CA LYS A 363 -2.01 7.27 -4.92
C LYS A 363 -2.78 8.26 -4.07
N ALA A 364 -2.08 8.96 -3.19
CA ALA A 364 -2.62 10.02 -2.36
C ALA A 364 -1.79 11.29 -2.48
N ILE A 365 -2.43 12.36 -2.93
CA ILE A 365 -1.89 13.72 -2.93
C ILE A 365 -2.86 14.56 -2.12
N LEU A 366 -2.40 15.14 -1.02
CA LEU A 366 -3.22 15.89 -0.10
C LEU A 366 -2.58 17.25 0.21
N PRO A 367 -3.35 18.33 0.35
CA PRO A 367 -2.83 19.57 0.92
C PRO A 367 -2.41 19.37 2.38
N PHE A 368 -1.41 20.14 2.81
CA PHE A 368 -1.08 20.24 4.21
C PHE A 368 -2.01 21.27 4.89
N TYR A 369 -2.76 20.82 5.90
CA TYR A 369 -3.66 21.65 6.67
C TYR A 369 -3.06 22.02 8.05
N GLN A 370 -3.44 23.17 8.57
CA GLN A 370 -3.06 23.62 9.92
C GLN A 370 -4.15 23.38 10.97
N SER A 371 -5.36 23.08 10.50
CA SER A 371 -6.49 22.76 11.37
C SER A 371 -7.50 21.87 10.69
N MET A 372 -8.25 21.10 11.46
CA MET A 372 -9.30 20.21 11.01
C MET A 372 -10.56 20.42 11.84
N TYR A 373 -11.70 20.52 11.18
CA TYR A 373 -13.00 20.69 11.81
C TYR A 373 -14.00 19.71 11.25
N PHE A 374 -14.83 19.15 12.15
CA PHE A 374 -15.79 18.12 11.80
C PHE A 374 -17.16 18.47 12.34
N ASP A 375 -18.20 18.35 11.52
CA ASP A 375 -19.61 18.36 11.92
C ASP A 375 -20.28 17.17 11.22
N ILE A 376 -20.10 15.97 11.80
CA ILE A 376 -20.57 14.69 11.29
C ILE A 376 -21.24 13.90 12.42
N GLY A 377 -22.40 13.33 12.13
CA GLY A 377 -23.11 12.41 13.01
C GLY A 377 -24.30 13.03 13.72
N ASP A 378 -25.21 12.17 14.20
CA ASP A 378 -26.37 12.56 14.99
C ASP A 378 -25.95 12.96 16.41
N HIS A 379 -25.91 14.25 16.67
CA HIS A 379 -25.66 14.79 18.03
C HIS A 379 -26.87 14.62 18.96
N GLN A 380 -27.49 13.44 18.96
CA GLN A 380 -28.56 13.08 19.90
C GLN A 380 -27.96 12.71 21.27
N SER A 381 -27.32 13.64 21.97
CA SER A 381 -26.97 13.42 23.37
C SER A 381 -28.14 13.82 24.24
N ILE A 382 -28.75 12.85 24.91
CA ILE A 382 -29.80 13.02 25.92
C ILE A 382 -29.34 13.91 27.07
N GLU A 383 -28.03 14.09 27.27
CA GLU A 383 -27.40 14.86 28.34
C GLU A 383 -27.45 16.37 28.16
N ASN A 384 -27.51 16.87 26.93
CA ASN A 384 -27.65 18.30 26.64
C ASN A 384 -29.05 18.55 26.07
N ASN A 385 -29.95 19.15 26.84
CA ASN A 385 -31.33 19.57 26.50
C ASN A 385 -31.43 20.59 25.32
N LEU A 386 -30.41 20.71 24.47
CA LEU A 386 -30.40 21.52 23.26
C LEU A 386 -31.00 20.72 22.10
N SER A 387 -31.86 21.34 21.30
CA SER A 387 -32.33 20.71 20.06
C SER A 387 -31.16 20.38 19.15
N THR A 388 -31.24 19.30 18.37
CA THR A 388 -30.20 18.89 17.41
C THR A 388 -29.73 20.04 16.52
N PHE A 389 -30.65 20.90 16.07
CA PHE A 389 -30.34 22.08 15.26
C PHE A 389 -29.46 23.09 15.99
N SER A 390 -29.75 23.40 17.28
CA SER A 390 -28.97 24.37 18.05
C SER A 390 -27.52 23.91 18.26
N SER A 391 -27.30 22.62 18.47
CA SER A 391 -25.95 22.06 18.61
C SER A 391 -25.16 22.14 17.31
N HIS A 392 -25.77 21.82 16.17
CA HIS A 392 -25.15 21.98 14.85
C HIS A 392 -24.79 23.45 14.56
N ILE A 393 -25.72 24.39 14.77
CA ILE A 393 -25.46 25.82 14.53
C ILE A 393 -24.36 26.35 15.45
N SER A 394 -24.33 25.95 16.72
CA SER A 394 -23.24 26.33 17.64
C SER A 394 -21.87 25.86 17.13
N ARG A 395 -21.80 24.62 16.62
CA ARG A 395 -20.58 24.06 16.06
C ARG A 395 -20.18 24.75 14.76
N LEU A 396 -21.11 24.92 13.83
CA LEU A 396 -20.88 25.67 12.58
C LEU A 396 -20.40 27.09 12.84
N SER A 397 -20.95 27.77 13.87
CA SER A 397 -20.50 29.10 14.29
C SER A 397 -19.04 29.07 14.74
N GLN A 398 -18.62 28.08 15.54
CA GLN A 398 -17.23 27.93 15.95
C GLN A 398 -16.30 27.62 14.76
N ILE A 399 -16.74 26.78 13.83
CA ILE A 399 -15.99 26.47 12.60
C ILE A 399 -15.82 27.74 11.77
N CYS A 400 -16.89 28.49 11.54
CA CYS A 400 -16.84 29.76 10.81
C CYS A 400 -15.90 30.79 11.43
N GLN A 401 -15.84 30.87 12.76
CA GLN A 401 -14.96 31.81 13.46
C GLN A 401 -13.49 31.42 13.39
N LYS A 402 -13.17 30.12 13.50
CA LYS A 402 -11.79 29.61 13.65
C LYS A 402 -11.12 29.20 12.34
N SER A 403 -11.92 28.91 11.31
CA SER A 403 -11.40 28.45 10.02
C SER A 403 -10.66 29.54 9.24
N ASP A 404 -9.67 29.13 8.48
CA ASP A 404 -8.86 29.94 7.60
C ASP A 404 -8.55 29.18 6.28
N GLU A 405 -7.65 29.71 5.46
CA GLU A 405 -7.25 29.12 4.17
C GLU A 405 -6.52 27.78 4.28
N ASN A 406 -5.99 27.43 5.48
CA ASN A 406 -5.29 26.18 5.74
C ASN A 406 -6.14 25.20 6.55
N SER A 407 -7.46 25.41 6.57
CA SER A 407 -8.39 24.59 7.33
C SER A 407 -9.03 23.52 6.45
N PHE A 408 -9.14 22.29 6.97
CA PHE A 408 -9.92 21.21 6.39
C PHE A 408 -11.23 21.05 7.15
N ILE A 409 -12.35 21.06 6.46
CA ILE A 409 -13.69 21.09 7.05
C ILE A 409 -14.56 19.98 6.47
N LEU A 410 -15.14 19.17 7.34
CA LEU A 410 -16.11 18.13 6.98
C LEU A 410 -17.48 18.47 7.56
N LEU A 411 -18.51 18.54 6.68
CA LEU A 411 -19.87 18.87 7.08
C LEU A 411 -20.84 17.83 6.52
N ASP A 412 -21.55 17.11 7.40
CA ASP A 412 -22.57 16.16 6.96
C ASP A 412 -23.96 16.79 7.12
N GLU A 413 -24.77 16.72 6.07
CA GLU A 413 -26.15 17.22 6.02
C GLU A 413 -26.34 18.67 6.53
N ILE A 414 -25.48 19.59 6.01
CA ILE A 414 -25.51 20.99 6.40
C ILE A 414 -26.93 21.60 6.29
N GLY A 415 -27.38 22.27 7.34
CA GLY A 415 -28.69 22.93 7.42
C GLY A 415 -29.84 22.03 7.85
N ASN A 416 -29.58 20.77 8.21
CA ASN A 416 -30.61 19.85 8.69
C ASN A 416 -31.16 20.23 10.09
N GLY A 417 -32.41 19.85 10.38
CA GLY A 417 -33.04 20.00 11.69
C GLY A 417 -33.90 21.26 11.90
N THR A 418 -34.14 22.04 10.83
CA THR A 418 -35.05 23.18 10.82
C THR A 418 -35.97 23.16 9.59
N ASP A 419 -36.74 24.24 9.35
CA ASP A 419 -37.53 24.40 8.11
C ASP A 419 -36.59 24.22 6.89
N PRO A 420 -37.00 23.43 5.89
CA PRO A 420 -36.16 23.14 4.73
C PRO A 420 -35.68 24.37 3.95
N LEU A 421 -36.50 25.42 3.87
CA LEU A 421 -36.16 26.66 3.16
C LEU A 421 -35.12 27.48 3.95
N GLU A 422 -35.34 27.61 5.27
CA GLU A 422 -34.38 28.29 6.17
C GLU A 422 -33.09 27.53 6.27
N GLY A 423 -33.14 26.21 6.44
CA GLY A 423 -31.95 25.36 6.53
C GLY A 423 -31.09 25.41 5.26
N ALA A 424 -31.74 25.33 4.09
CA ALA A 424 -31.04 25.43 2.81
C ALA A 424 -30.38 26.83 2.60
N SER A 425 -31.10 27.89 3.00
CA SER A 425 -30.57 29.27 2.88
C SER A 425 -29.38 29.50 3.79
N LEU A 426 -29.41 29.01 5.05
CA LEU A 426 -28.29 29.05 5.97
C LEU A 426 -27.13 28.22 5.45
N ALA A 427 -27.37 27.02 4.92
CA ALA A 427 -26.36 26.15 4.37
C ALA A 427 -25.58 26.85 3.23
N VAL A 428 -26.30 27.49 2.28
CA VAL A 428 -25.68 28.25 1.18
C VAL A 428 -24.82 29.38 1.75
N ALA A 429 -25.34 30.21 2.66
CA ALA A 429 -24.63 31.34 3.24
C ALA A 429 -23.37 30.92 4.00
N ILE A 430 -23.42 29.80 4.75
CA ILE A 430 -22.27 29.26 5.47
C ILE A 430 -21.21 28.75 4.45
N LEU A 431 -21.63 28.04 3.42
CA LEU A 431 -20.72 27.56 2.39
C LEU A 431 -20.02 28.70 1.65
N GLU A 432 -20.77 29.76 1.26
CA GLU A 432 -20.20 30.96 0.67
C GLU A 432 -19.14 31.62 1.57
N TYR A 433 -19.45 31.75 2.85
CA TYR A 433 -18.53 32.30 3.82
C TYR A 433 -17.26 31.49 3.95
N LEU A 434 -17.35 30.18 4.08
CA LEU A 434 -16.19 29.28 4.21
C LEU A 434 -15.38 29.22 2.92
N ILE A 435 -16.03 29.23 1.73
CA ILE A 435 -15.37 29.29 0.43
C ILE A 435 -14.61 30.62 0.28
N SER A 436 -15.20 31.74 0.75
CA SER A 436 -14.53 33.05 0.73
C SER A 436 -13.23 33.06 1.55
N LYS A 437 -13.16 32.26 2.62
CA LYS A 437 -11.95 32.01 3.42
C LYS A 437 -10.93 31.08 2.75
N ARG A 438 -11.27 30.48 1.59
CA ARG A 438 -10.45 29.48 0.90
C ARG A 438 -10.15 28.22 1.72
N SER A 439 -11.03 27.87 2.67
CA SER A 439 -10.93 26.59 3.38
C SER A 439 -11.26 25.43 2.43
N THR A 440 -10.66 24.27 2.63
CA THR A 440 -11.07 23.04 1.91
C THR A 440 -12.25 22.41 2.60
N ILE A 441 -13.38 22.30 1.89
CA ILE A 441 -14.65 21.86 2.45
C ILE A 441 -15.11 20.58 1.74
N ILE A 442 -15.44 19.56 2.51
CA ILE A 442 -16.16 18.38 2.01
C ILE A 442 -17.51 18.36 2.71
N THR A 443 -18.59 18.42 1.94
CA THR A 443 -19.94 18.49 2.52
C THR A 443 -20.90 17.53 1.84
N SER A 444 -21.91 17.08 2.57
CA SER A 444 -23.05 16.38 2.00
C SER A 444 -24.32 17.22 2.10
N THR A 445 -25.23 17.04 1.16
CA THR A 445 -26.54 17.66 1.21
C THR A 445 -27.59 16.85 0.48
N HIS A 446 -28.84 16.99 0.94
CA HIS A 446 -30.01 16.49 0.24
C HIS A 446 -30.91 17.64 -0.30
N TYR A 447 -30.62 18.92 0.05
CA TYR A 447 -31.38 20.08 -0.37
C TYR A 447 -31.15 20.46 -1.84
N SER A 448 -32.24 20.56 -2.62
CA SER A 448 -32.16 20.93 -4.04
C SER A 448 -31.57 22.34 -4.26
N GLN A 449 -31.86 23.27 -3.37
CA GLN A 449 -31.34 24.65 -3.44
C GLN A 449 -29.85 24.71 -3.27
N VAL A 450 -29.29 23.94 -2.31
CA VAL A 450 -27.83 23.85 -2.05
C VAL A 450 -27.13 23.19 -3.26
N LYS A 451 -27.73 22.16 -3.86
CA LYS A 451 -27.22 21.54 -5.10
C LYS A 451 -27.21 22.52 -6.27
N THR A 452 -28.29 23.32 -6.42
CA THR A 452 -28.35 24.35 -7.47
C THR A 452 -27.30 25.42 -7.30
N TYR A 453 -27.07 25.88 -6.07
CA TYR A 453 -25.97 26.78 -5.74
C TYR A 453 -24.60 26.16 -6.10
N GLY A 454 -24.36 24.91 -5.72
CA GLY A 454 -23.12 24.23 -6.03
C GLY A 454 -22.83 24.10 -7.52
N LYS A 455 -23.87 23.87 -8.34
CA LYS A 455 -23.74 23.83 -9.80
C LYS A 455 -23.45 25.20 -10.44
N ALA A 456 -23.92 26.26 -9.83
CA ALA A 456 -23.72 27.62 -10.30
C ALA A 456 -22.37 28.23 -9.87
N ASN A 457 -21.63 27.59 -8.98
CA ASN A 457 -20.38 28.12 -8.42
C ASN A 457 -19.19 27.25 -8.84
N ASP A 458 -18.25 27.82 -9.62
CA ASP A 458 -17.07 27.13 -10.13
C ASP A 458 -16.12 26.65 -9.03
N SER A 459 -16.19 27.23 -7.83
CA SER A 459 -15.41 26.79 -6.65
C SER A 459 -15.99 25.54 -5.97
N VAL A 460 -17.11 25.00 -6.45
CA VAL A 460 -17.80 23.84 -5.88
C VAL A 460 -17.84 22.70 -6.89
N LEU A 461 -17.22 21.58 -6.54
CA LEU A 461 -17.40 20.34 -7.29
C LEU A 461 -18.64 19.60 -6.74
N VAL A 462 -19.72 19.59 -7.51
CA VAL A 462 -20.88 18.78 -7.16
C VAL A 462 -20.67 17.35 -7.62
N SER A 463 -20.94 16.39 -6.74
CA SER A 463 -20.79 14.96 -7.02
C SER A 463 -21.96 14.18 -6.43
N SER A 464 -22.06 12.91 -6.82
CA SER A 464 -23.09 12.02 -6.29
C SER A 464 -22.52 10.66 -5.93
N VAL A 465 -23.29 9.89 -5.15
CA VAL A 465 -23.10 8.46 -4.96
C VAL A 465 -24.13 7.71 -5.77
N GLU A 466 -23.68 6.70 -6.50
CA GLU A 466 -24.55 5.93 -7.38
C GLU A 466 -25.52 5.07 -6.57
N PHE A 467 -26.76 5.01 -7.05
CA PHE A 467 -27.81 4.18 -6.51
C PHE A 467 -28.43 3.39 -7.67
N ASN A 468 -28.58 2.09 -7.50
CA ASN A 468 -29.20 1.26 -8.53
C ASN A 468 -30.73 1.33 -8.38
N PRO A 469 -31.45 1.93 -9.33
CA PRO A 469 -32.90 2.08 -9.26
C PRO A 469 -33.67 0.75 -9.49
N GLU A 470 -33.02 -0.25 -10.11
CA GLU A 470 -33.65 -1.55 -10.37
C GLU A 470 -33.60 -2.47 -9.15
N THR A 471 -32.45 -2.49 -8.46
CA THR A 471 -32.24 -3.32 -7.27
C THR A 471 -32.53 -2.59 -5.97
N LEU A 472 -32.74 -1.27 -6.04
CA LEU A 472 -32.92 -0.34 -4.91
C LEU A 472 -31.83 -0.44 -3.85
N LYS A 473 -30.62 -0.81 -4.28
CA LYS A 473 -29.45 -0.94 -3.41
C LYS A 473 -28.39 0.11 -3.75
N PRO A 474 -27.68 0.64 -2.75
CA PRO A 474 -26.53 1.49 -3.00
C PRO A 474 -25.42 0.67 -3.69
N THR A 475 -24.79 1.26 -4.69
CA THR A 475 -23.59 0.69 -5.30
C THR A 475 -22.34 1.19 -4.60
N TYR A 476 -22.44 2.21 -3.75
CA TYR A 476 -21.34 2.92 -3.08
C TYR A 476 -20.31 3.55 -4.02
N LYS A 477 -20.66 3.68 -5.29
CA LYS A 477 -19.79 4.24 -6.30
C LYS A 477 -19.92 5.75 -6.34
N TYR A 478 -18.78 6.45 -6.26
CA TYR A 478 -18.71 7.90 -6.33
C TYR A 478 -18.68 8.37 -7.80
N ILE A 479 -19.47 9.38 -8.13
CA ILE A 479 -19.57 9.96 -9.48
C ILE A 479 -19.29 11.46 -9.39
N PRO A 480 -18.14 11.93 -9.88
CA PRO A 480 -17.79 13.34 -9.88
C PRO A 480 -18.56 14.12 -10.95
N GLY A 481 -18.86 15.39 -10.69
CA GLY A 481 -19.46 16.31 -11.67
C GLY A 481 -20.94 16.14 -11.90
N VAL A 482 -21.60 15.26 -11.14
CA VAL A 482 -23.04 14.98 -11.29
C VAL A 482 -23.75 15.09 -9.97
N SER A 483 -24.93 15.71 -9.95
CA SER A 483 -25.78 15.70 -8.77
C SER A 483 -26.75 14.52 -8.79
N GLY A 484 -26.89 13.85 -7.63
CA GLY A 484 -27.74 12.68 -7.50
C GLY A 484 -29.23 13.02 -7.46
N ALA A 485 -30.07 12.19 -8.12
CA ALA A 485 -31.50 12.25 -8.06
C ALA A 485 -32.02 11.71 -6.72
N SER A 486 -33.22 12.14 -6.32
CA SER A 486 -33.93 11.63 -5.15
C SER A 486 -34.74 10.40 -5.52
N TYR A 487 -34.56 9.28 -4.83
CA TYR A 487 -35.25 8.01 -5.10
C TYR A 487 -36.29 7.66 -4.04
N ALA A 488 -36.80 8.65 -3.29
CA ALA A 488 -37.75 8.43 -2.20
C ALA A 488 -38.99 7.65 -2.62
N PHE A 489 -39.60 7.96 -3.77
CA PHE A 489 -40.78 7.25 -4.27
C PHE A 489 -40.49 5.80 -4.69
N HIS A 490 -39.32 5.54 -5.26
CA HIS A 490 -38.90 4.17 -5.59
C HIS A 490 -38.69 3.33 -4.32
N ILE A 491 -38.06 3.91 -3.32
CA ILE A 491 -37.85 3.26 -2.01
C ILE A 491 -39.22 2.99 -1.33
N ALA A 492 -40.10 3.97 -1.31
CA ALA A 492 -41.43 3.80 -0.71
C ALA A 492 -42.26 2.69 -1.39
N ARG A 493 -42.12 2.51 -2.72
CA ARG A 493 -42.73 1.40 -3.46
C ARG A 493 -42.16 0.04 -3.03
N GLU A 494 -40.86 -0.08 -2.79
CA GLU A 494 -40.23 -1.32 -2.34
C GLU A 494 -40.73 -1.73 -0.95
N TYR A 495 -40.94 -0.73 -0.07
CA TYR A 495 -41.53 -0.99 1.25
C TYR A 495 -43.06 -1.18 1.19
N ASN A 496 -43.61 -1.46 -0.01
CA ASN A 496 -45.01 -1.74 -0.26
C ASN A 496 -45.96 -0.64 0.23
N LEU A 497 -45.52 0.64 0.12
CA LEU A 497 -46.45 1.75 0.31
C LEU A 497 -47.52 1.74 -0.81
N GLU A 498 -48.77 1.89 -0.43
CA GLU A 498 -49.94 1.78 -1.35
C GLU A 498 -49.79 2.70 -2.57
N GLU A 499 -49.97 2.16 -3.78
CA GLU A 499 -49.75 2.90 -5.04
C GLU A 499 -50.61 4.19 -5.13
N SER A 500 -51.81 4.17 -4.56
CA SER A 500 -52.67 5.35 -4.43
C SER A 500 -52.01 6.51 -3.67
N ILE A 501 -51.22 6.21 -2.63
CA ILE A 501 -50.47 7.19 -1.86
C ILE A 501 -49.31 7.73 -2.70
N LEU A 502 -48.62 6.84 -3.43
CA LEU A 502 -47.48 7.21 -4.29
C LEU A 502 -47.94 8.07 -5.47
N GLU A 503 -49.08 7.75 -6.10
CA GLU A 503 -49.67 8.55 -7.15
C GLU A 503 -50.05 9.95 -6.65
N ARG A 504 -50.67 10.03 -5.47
CA ARG A 504 -51.04 11.30 -4.85
C ARG A 504 -49.81 12.13 -4.48
N ALA A 505 -48.79 11.50 -3.93
CA ALA A 505 -47.52 12.14 -3.59
C ALA A 505 -46.83 12.67 -4.86
N ASN A 506 -46.78 11.89 -5.96
CA ASN A 506 -46.26 12.33 -7.24
C ASN A 506 -47.05 13.52 -7.82
N PHE A 507 -48.37 13.50 -7.71
CA PHE A 507 -49.20 14.61 -8.13
C PHE A 507 -48.88 15.89 -7.35
N LEU A 508 -48.79 15.81 -6.01
CA LEU A 508 -48.40 16.96 -5.15
C LEU A 508 -47.01 17.49 -5.44
N LYS A 509 -46.06 16.59 -5.70
CA LYS A 509 -44.69 16.97 -6.12
C LYS A 509 -44.72 17.74 -7.43
N ASN A 510 -45.43 17.22 -8.43
CA ASN A 510 -45.52 17.81 -9.76
C ASN A 510 -46.25 19.16 -9.79
N GLU A 511 -47.21 19.39 -8.87
CA GLU A 511 -47.90 20.63 -8.71
C GLU A 511 -47.04 21.76 -8.14
N ASN A 512 -46.07 21.38 -7.27
CA ASN A 512 -45.14 22.30 -6.62
C ASN A 512 -43.85 22.56 -7.42
N GLU A 513 -43.50 21.66 -8.39
CA GLU A 513 -42.32 21.82 -9.23
C GLU A 513 -42.56 22.85 -10.36
N LYS A 514 -41.89 23.99 -10.31
CA LYS A 514 -41.79 24.92 -11.41
C LYS A 514 -41.15 24.26 -12.64
N GLN A 515 -41.56 24.68 -13.83
CA GLN A 515 -41.15 24.09 -15.11
C GLN A 515 -39.60 24.00 -15.31
N THR A 516 -38.87 24.91 -14.67
CA THR A 516 -37.40 24.95 -14.65
C THR A 516 -36.74 23.76 -13.96
N GLU A 517 -37.34 23.19 -12.90
CA GLU A 517 -36.81 22.01 -12.20
C GLU A 517 -36.92 20.74 -13.06
N LYS A 518 -37.99 20.60 -13.84
CA LYS A 518 -38.19 19.45 -14.77
C LYS A 518 -37.15 19.41 -15.89
N GLU A 519 -36.68 20.55 -16.38
CA GLU A 519 -35.64 20.62 -17.39
C GLU A 519 -34.27 20.30 -16.79
N LEU A 520 -34.01 20.75 -15.56
CA LEU A 520 -32.78 20.40 -14.81
C LEU A 520 -32.69 18.87 -14.55
N GLU A 521 -33.78 18.23 -14.12
CA GLU A 521 -33.80 16.78 -13.85
C GLU A 521 -33.58 15.95 -15.13
N LYS A 522 -34.05 16.43 -16.30
CA LYS A 522 -33.73 15.81 -17.61
C LYS A 522 -32.27 15.94 -17.97
N LEU A 523 -31.66 17.10 -17.73
CA LEU A 523 -30.23 17.33 -17.95
C LEU A 523 -29.36 16.47 -17.03
N GLU A 524 -29.76 16.30 -15.76
CA GLU A 524 -29.09 15.43 -14.82
C GLU A 524 -29.10 13.96 -15.25
N LYS A 525 -30.23 13.46 -15.74
CA LYS A 525 -30.33 12.09 -16.28
C LYS A 525 -29.40 11.91 -17.48
N LEU A 526 -29.41 12.87 -18.41
CA LEU A 526 -28.58 12.82 -19.60
C LEU A 526 -27.09 12.87 -19.23
N GLN A 527 -26.70 13.68 -18.26
CA GLN A 527 -25.34 13.79 -17.74
C GLN A 527 -24.87 12.47 -17.07
N ASN A 528 -25.75 11.82 -16.31
CA ASN A 528 -25.48 10.50 -15.70
C ASN A 528 -25.25 9.41 -16.75
N ASP A 529 -26.05 9.41 -17.84
CA ASP A 529 -25.91 8.44 -18.92
C ASP A 529 -24.58 8.63 -19.69
N VAL A 530 -24.19 9.87 -19.93
CA VAL A 530 -22.89 10.19 -20.57
C VAL A 530 -21.71 9.72 -19.68
N LEU A 531 -21.81 9.89 -18.36
CA LEU A 531 -20.76 9.43 -17.45
C LEU A 531 -20.66 7.92 -17.38
N LYS A 532 -21.80 7.20 -17.35
CA LYS A 532 -21.82 5.73 -17.43
C LYS A 532 -21.15 5.23 -18.72
N GLN A 533 -21.36 5.92 -19.85
CA GLN A 533 -20.67 5.58 -21.10
C GLN A 533 -19.17 5.84 -21.03
N LYS A 534 -18.75 6.97 -20.40
CA LYS A 534 -17.34 7.31 -20.20
C LYS A 534 -16.63 6.26 -19.33
N GLU A 535 -17.27 5.80 -18.27
CA GLU A 535 -16.72 4.74 -17.42
C GLU A 535 -16.58 3.40 -18.13
N ARG A 536 -17.58 2.99 -18.89
CA ARG A 536 -17.49 1.80 -19.75
C ARG A 536 -16.32 1.88 -20.73
N PHE A 537 -16.08 3.07 -21.26
CA PHE A 537 -14.97 3.31 -22.17
C PHE A 537 -13.61 3.21 -21.44
N ASN A 538 -13.50 3.75 -20.24
CA ASN A 538 -12.31 3.64 -19.41
C ASN A 538 -12.02 2.18 -19.01
N GLN A 539 -13.03 1.41 -18.62
CA GLN A 539 -12.89 -0.02 -18.35
C GLN A 539 -12.37 -0.81 -19.55
N LEU A 540 -12.87 -0.51 -20.75
CA LEU A 540 -12.39 -1.11 -22.00
C LEU A 540 -10.92 -0.75 -22.28
N ILE A 541 -10.49 0.46 -21.96
CA ILE A 541 -9.09 0.90 -22.07
C ILE A 541 -8.21 0.13 -21.07
N GLU A 542 -8.64 0.00 -19.81
CA GLU A 542 -7.89 -0.76 -18.79
C GLU A 542 -7.76 -2.24 -19.15
N ASP A 543 -8.85 -2.86 -19.64
CA ASP A 543 -8.82 -4.23 -20.11
C ASP A 543 -7.87 -4.40 -21.32
N ALA A 544 -7.87 -3.43 -22.25
CA ALA A 544 -6.96 -3.43 -23.38
C ALA A 544 -5.50 -3.31 -22.93
N HIS A 545 -5.19 -2.45 -21.97
CA HIS A 545 -3.85 -2.33 -21.38
C HIS A 545 -3.42 -3.60 -20.65
N ARG A 546 -4.33 -4.23 -19.89
CA ARG A 546 -4.04 -5.51 -19.23
C ARG A 546 -3.69 -6.60 -20.24
N VAL A 547 -4.50 -6.76 -21.30
CA VAL A 547 -4.25 -7.74 -22.37
C VAL A 547 -2.94 -7.44 -23.09
N GLN A 548 -2.62 -6.17 -23.33
CA GLN A 548 -1.36 -5.75 -23.93
C GLN A 548 -0.16 -6.10 -23.05
N LYS A 549 -0.27 -5.89 -21.74
CA LYS A 549 0.78 -6.25 -20.77
C LYS A 549 1.00 -7.75 -20.70
N GLU A 550 -0.08 -8.54 -20.63
CA GLU A 550 -0.01 -10.01 -20.65
C GLU A 550 0.60 -10.55 -21.94
N ALA A 551 0.28 -9.93 -23.09
CA ALA A 551 0.88 -10.28 -24.36
C ALA A 551 2.39 -10.00 -24.37
N TYR A 552 2.81 -8.85 -23.85
CA TYR A 552 4.22 -8.47 -23.74
C TYR A 552 5.01 -9.40 -22.80
N GLU A 553 4.42 -9.78 -21.68
CA GLU A 553 5.05 -10.73 -20.74
C GLU A 553 5.22 -12.12 -21.36
N LYS A 554 4.21 -12.60 -22.11
CA LYS A 554 4.30 -13.86 -22.87
C LYS A 554 5.34 -13.80 -23.98
N GLU A 555 5.43 -12.68 -24.69
CA GLU A 555 6.46 -12.49 -25.73
C GLU A 555 7.87 -12.58 -25.13
N LYS A 556 8.09 -11.94 -24.00
CA LYS A 556 9.35 -11.99 -23.26
C LYS A 556 9.70 -13.40 -22.71
N GLU A 557 8.68 -14.16 -22.32
CA GLU A 557 8.86 -15.54 -21.89
C GLU A 557 9.22 -16.47 -23.07
N ILE A 558 8.57 -16.26 -24.21
CA ILE A 558 8.89 -16.98 -25.46
C ILE A 558 10.32 -16.66 -25.91
N GLU A 559 10.74 -15.40 -25.82
CA GLU A 559 12.10 -14.98 -26.19
C GLU A 559 13.17 -15.61 -25.29
N LYS A 560 12.90 -15.66 -23.97
CA LYS A 560 13.75 -16.39 -23.01
C LYS A 560 13.83 -17.89 -23.33
N ARG A 561 12.71 -18.51 -23.64
CA ARG A 561 12.66 -19.93 -23.95
C ARG A 561 13.37 -20.26 -25.27
N LYS A 562 13.26 -19.36 -26.25
CA LYS A 562 14.01 -19.46 -27.51
C LYS A 562 15.51 -19.34 -27.28
N ALA A 563 15.95 -18.38 -26.48
CA ALA A 563 17.38 -18.23 -26.14
C ALA A 563 17.94 -19.45 -25.37
N GLN A 564 17.15 -20.06 -24.49
CA GLN A 564 17.52 -21.31 -23.80
C GLN A 564 17.61 -22.50 -24.76
N LEU A 565 16.70 -22.58 -25.72
CA LEU A 565 16.70 -23.62 -26.74
C LEU A 565 17.93 -23.49 -27.67
N ASP A 566 18.22 -22.27 -28.11
CA ASP A 566 19.39 -21.97 -28.97
C ASP A 566 20.70 -22.29 -28.23
N ALA A 567 20.80 -21.97 -26.92
CA ALA A 567 21.96 -22.32 -26.11
C ALA A 567 22.14 -23.83 -25.96
N SER A 568 21.07 -24.57 -25.70
CA SER A 568 21.13 -26.03 -25.59
C SER A 568 21.45 -26.71 -26.93
N TYR A 569 21.00 -26.14 -28.05
CA TYR A 569 21.30 -26.61 -29.38
C TYR A 569 22.78 -26.39 -29.73
N GLN A 570 23.33 -25.22 -29.36
CA GLN A 570 24.75 -24.93 -29.50
C GLN A 570 25.64 -25.88 -28.67
N GLU A 571 25.21 -26.21 -27.45
CA GLU A 571 25.91 -27.15 -26.58
C GLU A 571 25.93 -28.55 -27.16
N GLN A 572 24.80 -29.06 -27.70
CA GLN A 572 24.72 -30.33 -28.38
C GLN A 572 25.57 -30.37 -29.67
N LEU A 573 25.57 -29.27 -30.44
CA LEU A 573 26.40 -29.14 -31.61
C LEU A 573 27.90 -29.19 -31.28
N ASN A 574 28.31 -28.52 -30.23
CA ASN A 574 29.69 -28.53 -29.74
C ASN A 574 30.10 -29.92 -29.24
N GLU A 575 29.21 -30.62 -28.51
CA GLU A 575 29.48 -32.00 -28.10
C GLU A 575 29.63 -32.96 -29.29
N MET A 576 28.79 -32.80 -30.30
CA MET A 576 28.90 -33.57 -31.55
C MET A 576 30.20 -33.27 -32.32
N LEU A 577 30.59 -31.99 -32.38
CA LEU A 577 31.85 -31.57 -33.01
C LEU A 577 33.08 -32.10 -32.25
N GLU A 578 33.09 -32.10 -30.94
CA GLU A 578 34.17 -32.67 -30.16
C GLU A 578 34.25 -34.19 -30.28
N LYS A 579 33.11 -34.91 -30.36
CA LYS A 579 33.08 -36.35 -30.66
C LYS A 579 33.64 -36.62 -32.03
N LYS A 580 33.27 -35.85 -33.06
CA LYS A 580 33.81 -36.02 -34.43
C LYS A 580 35.27 -35.66 -34.54
N LYS A 581 35.78 -34.66 -33.82
CA LYS A 581 37.18 -34.34 -33.72
C LYS A 581 37.99 -35.44 -33.01
N ALA A 582 37.42 -36.10 -32.02
CA ALA A 582 38.05 -37.21 -31.31
C ALA A 582 38.17 -38.44 -32.24
N GLU A 583 37.08 -38.79 -32.95
CA GLU A 583 37.08 -39.84 -33.98
C GLU A 583 38.12 -39.58 -35.08
N ALA A 584 38.17 -38.36 -35.62
CA ALA A 584 39.18 -37.97 -36.63
C ALA A 584 40.61 -38.05 -36.09
N LYS A 585 40.85 -37.65 -34.81
CA LYS A 585 42.17 -37.81 -34.16
C LYS A 585 42.56 -39.28 -33.98
N GLU A 586 41.60 -40.14 -33.68
CA GLU A 586 41.85 -41.59 -33.54
C GLU A 586 42.23 -42.21 -34.86
N ILE A 587 41.52 -41.87 -35.95
CA ILE A 587 41.84 -42.29 -37.32
C ILE A 587 43.24 -41.77 -37.73
N LEU A 588 43.59 -40.52 -37.47
CA LEU A 588 44.91 -39.95 -37.74
C LEU A 588 46.03 -40.61 -36.93
N THR A 589 45.79 -41.02 -35.67
CA THR A 589 46.78 -41.74 -34.87
C THR A 589 47.01 -43.17 -35.35
N VAL A 590 45.97 -43.83 -35.84
CA VAL A 590 46.10 -45.16 -36.50
C VAL A 590 46.86 -45.04 -37.79
N LEU A 591 46.55 -44.05 -38.67
CA LEU A 591 47.29 -43.75 -39.88
C LEU A 591 48.76 -43.39 -39.69
N ARG A 592 49.11 -42.72 -38.57
CA ARG A 592 50.50 -42.41 -38.20
C ARG A 592 51.28 -43.61 -37.65
N LYS A 593 50.63 -44.61 -37.07
CA LYS A 593 51.26 -45.82 -36.53
C LYS A 593 51.53 -46.88 -37.60
N GLU A 594 50.85 -46.85 -38.74
CA GLU A 594 51.04 -47.79 -39.86
C GLU A 594 51.96 -47.21 -40.93
N LYS A 595 53.20 -46.80 -40.56
CA LYS A 595 54.27 -46.51 -41.52
C LYS A 595 55.03 -47.79 -41.88
N THR A 596 54.37 -48.79 -42.30
CA THR A 596 54.99 -49.90 -43.08
C THR A 596 53.89 -50.83 -43.65
N GLY A 597 53.71 -50.75 -44.94
CA GLY A 597 53.17 -51.85 -45.74
C GLY A 597 51.66 -51.90 -46.03
N LYS A 598 51.38 -51.68 -47.28
CA LYS A 598 50.18 -51.99 -48.06
C LYS A 598 49.21 -50.80 -48.35
N GLN A 599 49.37 -50.32 -49.59
CA GLN A 599 48.57 -49.24 -50.16
C GLN A 599 47.06 -49.48 -50.18
N HIS A 600 46.57 -50.68 -50.07
CA HIS A 600 45.11 -50.96 -50.05
C HIS A 600 44.38 -50.54 -48.78
N LYS A 601 45.00 -50.61 -47.63
CA LYS A 601 44.40 -50.20 -46.35
C LYS A 601 44.39 -48.67 -46.13
N GLN A 602 45.24 -47.93 -46.81
CA GLN A 602 45.24 -46.49 -46.82
C GLN A 602 44.09 -45.89 -47.62
N ILE A 603 43.66 -46.52 -48.67
CA ILE A 603 42.56 -46.11 -49.55
C ILE A 603 41.23 -46.36 -48.86
N GLU A 604 41.04 -47.46 -48.11
CA GLU A 604 39.85 -47.73 -47.32
C GLU A 604 39.68 -46.74 -46.19
N LYS A 605 40.76 -46.36 -45.55
CA LYS A 605 40.69 -45.36 -44.42
C LYS A 605 40.63 -43.91 -44.89
N MET A 606 41.08 -43.58 -46.09
CA MET A 606 40.82 -42.31 -46.75
C MET A 606 39.33 -42.20 -47.17
N HIS A 607 38.72 -43.31 -47.59
CA HIS A 607 37.30 -43.37 -47.88
C HIS A 607 36.41 -43.19 -46.61
N GLU A 608 36.89 -43.68 -45.43
CA GLU A 608 36.24 -43.43 -44.15
C GLU A 608 36.36 -41.96 -43.72
N LEU A 609 37.47 -41.26 -44.06
CA LEU A 609 37.65 -39.82 -43.83
C LEU A 609 36.81 -38.97 -44.79
N ASP A 610 36.63 -39.41 -46.02
CA ASP A 610 35.76 -38.74 -47.01
C ASP A 610 34.27 -38.91 -46.65
N LEU A 611 33.85 -40.04 -46.08
CA LEU A 611 32.51 -40.25 -45.54
C LEU A 611 32.18 -39.38 -44.33
N LEU A 612 33.19 -38.92 -43.58
CA LEU A 612 33.02 -37.96 -42.47
C LEU A 612 32.90 -36.51 -42.96
N ASN A 613 33.26 -36.21 -44.21
CA ASN A 613 33.15 -34.90 -44.82
C ASN A 613 31.83 -34.69 -45.63
N GLU A 614 31.03 -35.74 -45.84
CA GLU A 614 29.84 -35.66 -46.70
C GLU A 614 28.56 -35.18 -46.02
N HIS A 615 28.62 -34.52 -44.83
CA HIS A 615 27.45 -33.87 -44.27
C HIS A 615 27.79 -32.51 -43.62
N VAL A 616 28.37 -31.63 -44.42
CA VAL A 616 28.19 -30.18 -44.22
C VAL A 616 27.48 -29.71 -45.48
N GLU A 617 26.16 -29.74 -45.47
CA GLU A 617 25.39 -28.95 -46.42
C GLU A 617 25.78 -27.48 -46.19
N GLU A 618 26.55 -26.94 -47.13
CA GLU A 618 26.64 -25.52 -47.35
C GLU A 618 25.21 -25.05 -47.62
N VAL A 619 24.67 -24.30 -46.66
CA VAL A 619 23.47 -23.49 -46.89
C VAL A 619 23.88 -22.49 -47.97
N GLU A 620 23.55 -22.79 -49.24
CA GLU A 620 23.59 -21.82 -50.30
C GLU A 620 22.80 -20.61 -49.86
N GLU A 621 23.49 -19.47 -49.73
CA GLU A 621 22.82 -18.15 -49.65
C GLU A 621 22.04 -18.00 -50.96
N ASP A 622 20.74 -18.32 -50.90
CA ASP A 622 19.78 -17.95 -51.92
C ASP A 622 19.87 -16.45 -52.12
N LYS A 623 20.39 -16.01 -53.23
CA LYS A 623 20.31 -14.63 -53.70
C LYS A 623 18.85 -14.31 -53.92
N LYS A 624 18.21 -13.84 -52.87
CA LYS A 624 16.81 -13.37 -52.88
C LYS A 624 16.75 -12.11 -53.73
N GLU A 625 16.20 -12.20 -54.92
CA GLU A 625 15.88 -11.04 -55.75
C GLU A 625 14.60 -10.39 -55.22
N PHE A 626 14.73 -9.17 -54.73
CA PHE A 626 13.61 -8.34 -54.32
C PHE A 626 13.14 -7.43 -55.44
N LYS A 627 11.82 -7.22 -55.56
CA LYS A 627 11.19 -6.31 -56.54
C LYS A 627 10.50 -5.16 -55.83
N VAL A 628 10.36 -4.04 -56.51
CA VAL A 628 9.54 -2.91 -56.02
C VAL A 628 8.10 -3.41 -55.85
N GLY A 629 7.53 -3.17 -54.64
CA GLY A 629 6.22 -3.69 -54.26
C GLY A 629 6.27 -4.88 -53.30
N ASP A 630 7.44 -5.51 -53.09
CA ASP A 630 7.56 -6.63 -52.16
C ASP A 630 7.46 -6.14 -50.71
N TYR A 631 6.79 -6.93 -49.86
CA TYR A 631 6.66 -6.66 -48.46
C TYR A 631 7.77 -7.37 -47.69
N VAL A 632 8.58 -6.60 -46.95
CA VAL A 632 9.81 -7.09 -46.33
C VAL A 632 9.91 -6.73 -44.86
N LYS A 633 10.59 -7.57 -44.11
CA LYS A 633 11.01 -7.30 -42.74
C LYS A 633 12.45 -6.82 -42.76
N ILE A 634 12.74 -5.78 -41.97
CA ILE A 634 14.09 -5.22 -41.80
C ILE A 634 14.78 -5.91 -40.63
N THR A 635 15.84 -6.67 -40.90
CA THR A 635 16.62 -7.41 -39.92
C THR A 635 17.39 -6.41 -39.04
N GLY A 636 17.17 -6.44 -37.69
CA GLY A 636 17.78 -5.53 -36.71
C GLY A 636 16.93 -4.32 -36.36
N LEU A 637 15.81 -4.07 -37.03
CA LEU A 637 14.77 -3.14 -36.65
C LEU A 637 13.46 -3.95 -36.72
N ASN A 638 12.74 -4.04 -35.60
CA ASN A 638 11.49 -4.83 -35.54
C ASN A 638 10.35 -4.16 -36.36
N SER A 639 10.65 -3.79 -37.63
CA SER A 639 9.78 -3.04 -38.51
C SER A 639 9.69 -3.74 -39.86
N HIS A 640 8.52 -3.65 -40.50
CA HIS A 640 8.22 -4.24 -41.80
C HIS A 640 7.59 -3.16 -42.70
N GLY A 641 7.75 -3.32 -44.00
CA GLY A 641 7.25 -2.33 -44.94
C GLY A 641 7.30 -2.81 -46.36
N GLU A 642 6.79 -2.00 -47.27
CA GLU A 642 6.78 -2.27 -48.73
C GLU A 642 7.97 -1.59 -49.41
N ILE A 643 8.67 -2.26 -50.28
CA ILE A 643 9.79 -1.71 -51.08
C ILE A 643 9.23 -0.73 -52.10
N VAL A 644 9.65 0.53 -52.04
CA VAL A 644 9.18 1.60 -52.93
C VAL A 644 10.19 1.87 -54.07
N ASP A 645 11.48 1.67 -53.84
CA ASP A 645 12.55 1.89 -54.84
C ASP A 645 13.77 1.03 -54.50
N ILE A 646 14.47 0.51 -55.50
CA ILE A 646 15.70 -0.28 -55.36
C ILE A 646 16.79 0.32 -56.23
N ARG A 647 17.93 0.65 -55.63
CA ARG A 647 19.10 1.19 -56.34
C ARG A 647 20.38 0.45 -55.92
N ARG A 648 20.95 -0.29 -56.90
CA ARG A 648 22.16 -1.12 -56.69
C ARG A 648 22.06 -2.07 -55.50
N ASN A 649 22.58 -1.71 -54.34
CA ASN A 649 22.64 -2.57 -53.16
C ASN A 649 21.80 -2.05 -51.99
N GLU A 650 20.93 -1.02 -52.19
CA GLU A 650 20.04 -0.43 -51.21
C GLU A 650 18.60 -0.40 -51.72
N ALA A 651 17.66 -0.72 -50.83
CA ALA A 651 16.24 -0.62 -51.09
C ALA A 651 15.63 0.48 -50.17
N THR A 652 14.70 1.23 -50.73
CA THR A 652 13.91 2.19 -49.96
C THR A 652 12.62 1.50 -49.53
N VAL A 653 12.46 1.26 -48.23
CA VAL A 653 11.28 0.58 -47.64
C VAL A 653 10.39 1.64 -47.00
N LEU A 654 9.10 1.59 -47.32
CA LEU A 654 8.08 2.43 -46.67
C LEU A 654 7.53 1.69 -45.44
N THR A 655 7.92 2.11 -44.26
CA THR A 655 7.46 1.56 -42.95
C THR A 655 6.81 2.64 -42.14
N ASN A 656 5.61 2.42 -41.61
CA ASN A 656 4.83 3.35 -40.79
C ASN A 656 4.73 4.78 -41.34
N GLY A 657 4.62 4.91 -42.66
CA GLY A 657 4.52 6.21 -43.32
C GLY A 657 5.85 6.94 -43.56
N MET A 658 7.00 6.38 -43.15
CA MET A 658 8.34 6.93 -43.40
C MET A 658 9.13 6.06 -44.41
N LYS A 659 9.89 6.73 -45.27
CA LYS A 659 10.79 6.08 -46.24
C LYS A 659 12.16 5.89 -45.60
N MET A 660 12.60 4.63 -45.45
CA MET A 660 13.92 4.28 -44.93
C MET A 660 14.76 3.61 -46.01
N LYS A 661 16.03 3.99 -46.14
CA LYS A 661 17.01 3.31 -46.97
C LYS A 661 17.68 2.20 -46.20
N VAL A 662 17.61 0.97 -46.68
CA VAL A 662 18.15 -0.24 -46.03
C VAL A 662 18.92 -1.05 -47.05
N LYS A 663 20.06 -1.62 -46.64
CA LYS A 663 20.84 -2.53 -47.52
C LYS A 663 20.02 -3.80 -47.80
N ILE A 664 20.05 -4.29 -49.02
CA ILE A 664 19.30 -5.49 -49.46
C ILE A 664 19.65 -6.71 -48.59
N SER A 665 20.89 -6.82 -48.11
CA SER A 665 21.34 -7.90 -47.22
C SER A 665 20.64 -7.90 -45.82
N LYS A 666 19.93 -6.84 -45.46
CA LYS A 666 19.17 -6.73 -44.22
C LYS A 666 17.67 -6.84 -44.39
N LEU A 667 17.24 -7.34 -45.56
CA LEU A 667 15.83 -7.54 -45.86
C LEU A 667 15.49 -9.03 -45.92
N GLU A 668 14.41 -9.40 -45.28
CA GLU A 668 13.80 -10.71 -45.32
C GLU A 668 12.44 -10.63 -46.01
N PRO A 669 12.11 -11.52 -46.98
CA PRO A 669 10.80 -11.52 -47.60
C PRO A 669 9.73 -11.88 -46.55
N MET A 670 8.65 -11.12 -46.55
CA MET A 670 7.51 -11.35 -45.69
C MET A 670 6.23 -11.35 -46.52
N HIS A 671 5.36 -12.31 -46.32
CA HIS A 671 4.06 -12.27 -46.98
C HIS A 671 3.23 -11.10 -46.39
N LYS A 672 2.69 -10.29 -47.30
CA LYS A 672 1.76 -9.20 -46.91
C LYS A 672 0.63 -9.82 -46.10
N PRO A 673 0.39 -9.43 -44.86
CA PRO A 673 -0.67 -10.02 -44.06
C PRO A 673 -2.00 -9.79 -44.78
N GLN A 674 -2.65 -10.86 -45.23
CA GLN A 674 -4.01 -10.77 -45.73
C GLN A 674 -4.92 -10.45 -44.56
N ILE A 675 -5.32 -9.20 -44.47
CA ILE A 675 -6.42 -8.77 -43.58
C ILE A 675 -7.68 -9.47 -44.14
N LYS A 676 -8.05 -10.60 -43.56
CA LYS A 676 -9.39 -11.16 -43.77
C LYS A 676 -10.35 -10.08 -43.29
N LYS A 677 -11.01 -9.41 -44.22
CA LYS A 677 -12.18 -8.56 -43.91
C LYS A 677 -13.23 -9.48 -43.30
N ALA A 678 -13.28 -9.50 -41.98
CA ALA A 678 -14.43 -10.03 -41.28
C ALA A 678 -15.58 -9.11 -41.63
N THR A 679 -16.50 -9.56 -42.43
CA THR A 679 -17.78 -8.92 -42.66
C THR A 679 -18.63 -9.08 -41.42
N TYR A 680 -18.40 -8.22 -40.45
CA TYR A 680 -19.39 -7.95 -39.41
C TYR A 680 -20.46 -7.08 -40.05
N LYS A 681 -21.64 -7.65 -40.24
CA LYS A 681 -22.86 -6.86 -40.38
C LYS A 681 -23.14 -6.23 -39.00
N ALA A 682 -22.48 -5.12 -38.74
CA ALA A 682 -22.88 -4.23 -37.65
C ALA A 682 -24.13 -3.50 -38.15
N HIS A 683 -25.26 -3.71 -37.51
CA HIS A 683 -26.33 -2.74 -37.48
C HIS A 683 -25.73 -1.49 -36.78
N VAL A 684 -25.29 -0.58 -37.60
CA VAL A 684 -24.94 0.77 -37.13
C VAL A 684 -26.24 1.52 -37.09
N GLU A 685 -26.86 1.58 -35.91
CA GLU A 685 -27.67 2.75 -35.60
C GLU A 685 -26.75 3.94 -35.62
N SER A 686 -26.96 4.81 -36.60
CA SER A 686 -26.21 6.02 -36.82
C SER A 686 -26.42 6.99 -35.66
N VAL A 687 -25.53 6.94 -34.67
CA VAL A 687 -25.32 8.11 -33.81
C VAL A 687 -24.52 9.10 -34.65
N SER A 688 -25.18 10.03 -35.28
CA SER A 688 -24.61 11.18 -35.95
C SER A 688 -23.89 12.06 -34.94
N SER A 689 -22.58 11.82 -34.69
CA SER A 689 -21.74 12.87 -34.17
C SER A 689 -21.63 13.92 -35.27
N ARG A 690 -22.41 14.98 -35.15
CA ARG A 690 -22.35 16.14 -36.06
C ARG A 690 -20.94 16.67 -36.03
N PHE A 691 -20.20 16.50 -37.14
CA PHE A 691 -18.92 17.17 -37.32
C PHE A 691 -19.18 18.67 -37.29
N PRO A 692 -18.46 19.45 -36.49
CA PRO A 692 -18.68 20.89 -36.41
C PRO A 692 -18.36 21.50 -37.79
N LEU A 693 -19.32 22.11 -38.44
CA LEU A 693 -19.15 22.74 -39.75
C LEU A 693 -18.40 24.05 -39.69
N GLU A 694 -17.95 24.42 -38.50
CA GLU A 694 -17.23 25.68 -38.24
C GLU A 694 -15.98 25.42 -37.41
N LEU A 695 -14.87 26.07 -37.80
CA LEU A 695 -13.64 26.16 -37.05
C LEU A 695 -13.39 27.59 -36.61
N ASN A 696 -13.30 27.81 -35.29
CA ASN A 696 -13.00 29.15 -34.75
C ASN A 696 -11.51 29.23 -34.38
N LEU A 697 -10.83 30.19 -35.04
CA LEU A 697 -9.39 30.49 -34.87
C LEU A 697 -9.14 31.82 -34.15
N ILE A 698 -10.18 32.53 -33.69
CA ILE A 698 -10.03 33.85 -33.04
C ILE A 698 -9.20 33.69 -31.76
N GLY A 699 -8.18 34.55 -31.64
CA GLY A 699 -7.27 34.56 -30.48
C GLY A 699 -6.08 33.61 -30.58
N MET A 700 -6.00 32.77 -31.61
CA MET A 700 -4.84 31.88 -31.83
C MET A 700 -3.67 32.64 -32.50
N ARG A 701 -2.46 32.21 -32.23
CA ARG A 701 -1.27 32.63 -32.98
C ARG A 701 -1.30 32.05 -34.39
N VAL A 702 -0.65 32.71 -35.34
CA VAL A 702 -0.70 32.28 -36.76
C VAL A 702 -0.29 30.80 -36.94
N GLU A 703 0.78 30.39 -36.31
CA GLU A 703 1.29 29.01 -36.41
C GLU A 703 0.32 27.99 -35.82
N GLU A 704 -0.26 28.26 -34.65
CA GLU A 704 -1.26 27.44 -33.99
C GLU A 704 -2.56 27.34 -34.79
N GLY A 705 -2.97 28.50 -35.39
CA GLY A 705 -4.19 28.55 -36.21
C GLY A 705 -4.04 27.75 -37.51
N ILE A 706 -2.87 27.74 -38.14
CA ILE A 706 -2.61 26.95 -39.36
C ILE A 706 -2.59 25.43 -38.99
N ALA A 707 -1.93 25.03 -37.91
CA ALA A 707 -1.93 23.64 -37.49
C ALA A 707 -3.33 23.13 -37.14
N ALA A 708 -4.17 23.96 -36.51
CA ALA A 708 -5.56 23.64 -36.24
C ALA A 708 -6.40 23.54 -37.52
N LEU A 709 -6.17 24.41 -38.49
CA LEU A 709 -6.80 24.40 -39.81
C LEU A 709 -6.51 23.11 -40.59
N ASP A 710 -5.25 22.71 -40.66
CA ASP A 710 -4.82 21.50 -41.36
C ASP A 710 -5.52 20.24 -40.79
N LYS A 711 -5.45 20.10 -39.47
CA LYS A 711 -6.10 18.95 -38.77
C LYS A 711 -7.61 18.93 -38.98
N TYR A 712 -8.24 20.10 -39.01
CA TYR A 712 -9.70 20.20 -39.20
C TYR A 712 -10.09 19.87 -40.64
N LEU A 713 -9.34 20.38 -41.64
CA LEU A 713 -9.60 20.07 -43.06
C LEU A 713 -9.40 18.59 -43.36
N ASP A 714 -8.39 17.94 -42.82
CA ASP A 714 -8.17 16.49 -42.94
C ASP A 714 -9.35 15.72 -42.41
N GLN A 715 -9.85 16.09 -41.23
CA GLN A 715 -11.05 15.45 -40.63
C GLN A 715 -12.32 15.71 -41.44
N ALA A 716 -12.48 16.89 -42.01
CA ALA A 716 -13.62 17.24 -42.85
C ALA A 716 -13.63 16.41 -44.14
N VAL A 717 -12.46 16.22 -44.76
CA VAL A 717 -12.28 15.36 -45.94
C VAL A 717 -12.60 13.90 -45.64
N VAL A 718 -12.08 13.35 -44.53
CA VAL A 718 -12.36 11.96 -44.10
C VAL A 718 -13.86 11.74 -43.87
N LYS A 719 -14.58 12.76 -43.41
CA LYS A 719 -16.05 12.70 -43.17
C LYS A 719 -16.90 13.11 -44.38
N HIS A 720 -16.29 13.33 -45.54
CA HIS A 720 -16.94 13.73 -46.79
C HIS A 720 -17.80 15.00 -46.67
N ILE A 721 -17.32 15.96 -45.88
CA ILE A 721 -17.99 17.27 -45.73
C ILE A 721 -17.67 18.12 -46.97
N LYS A 722 -18.71 18.63 -47.61
CA LYS A 722 -18.54 19.42 -48.85
C LYS A 722 -18.20 20.88 -48.60
N GLN A 723 -18.61 21.44 -47.46
CA GLN A 723 -18.42 22.84 -47.14
C GLN A 723 -18.22 23.07 -45.65
N VAL A 724 -17.21 23.90 -45.31
CA VAL A 724 -16.92 24.30 -43.93
C VAL A 724 -16.67 25.80 -43.82
N ARG A 725 -16.85 26.36 -42.62
CA ARG A 725 -16.63 27.74 -42.31
C ARG A 725 -15.46 27.92 -41.34
N ILE A 726 -14.47 28.77 -41.69
CA ILE A 726 -13.31 29.07 -40.87
C ILE A 726 -13.42 30.52 -40.36
N ILE A 727 -13.53 30.69 -39.05
CA ILE A 727 -13.70 31.98 -38.39
C ILE A 727 -12.34 32.42 -37.85
N HIS A 728 -11.73 33.46 -38.45
CA HIS A 728 -10.40 33.98 -38.09
C HIS A 728 -10.43 35.38 -37.49
N GLY A 729 -11.62 35.99 -37.42
CA GLY A 729 -11.80 37.36 -36.94
C GLY A 729 -11.33 38.46 -37.91
N MET A 730 -11.66 39.70 -37.57
CA MET A 730 -11.29 40.86 -38.40
C MET A 730 -9.95 41.52 -38.00
N GLY A 731 -9.47 41.40 -36.79
CA GLY A 731 -8.26 41.96 -36.22
C GLY A 731 -7.26 42.65 -37.18
N THR A 732 -5.97 42.41 -37.05
CA THR A 732 -4.92 42.93 -37.95
C THR A 732 -4.91 42.27 -39.34
N GLY A 733 -5.76 41.26 -39.57
CA GLY A 733 -5.79 40.52 -40.83
C GLY A 733 -4.66 39.50 -41.01
N ALA A 734 -3.73 39.40 -40.10
CA ALA A 734 -2.59 38.48 -40.19
C ALA A 734 -3.03 37.00 -40.27
N LEU A 735 -3.97 36.60 -39.44
CA LEU A 735 -4.49 35.23 -39.41
C LEU A 735 -5.28 34.92 -40.69
N ARG A 736 -6.11 35.85 -41.17
CA ARG A 736 -6.82 35.70 -42.46
C ARG A 736 -5.86 35.49 -43.62
N THR A 737 -4.79 36.33 -43.69
CA THR A 737 -3.79 36.25 -44.77
C THR A 737 -3.05 34.91 -44.74
N ALA A 738 -2.72 34.39 -43.54
CA ALA A 738 -2.08 33.12 -43.36
C ALA A 738 -3.00 31.95 -43.76
N VAL A 739 -4.25 31.95 -43.29
CA VAL A 739 -5.29 30.97 -43.65
C VAL A 739 -5.51 30.92 -45.18
N TRP A 740 -5.63 32.09 -45.83
CA TRP A 740 -5.82 32.15 -47.28
C TRP A 740 -4.58 31.67 -48.06
N LYS A 741 -3.39 31.92 -47.54
CA LYS A 741 -2.12 31.45 -48.14
C LYS A 741 -2.00 29.95 -48.03
N ASP A 742 -2.47 29.37 -46.92
CA ASP A 742 -2.46 27.93 -46.68
C ASP A 742 -3.53 27.23 -47.50
N LEU A 743 -4.77 27.69 -47.50
CA LEU A 743 -5.87 27.13 -48.30
C LEU A 743 -5.55 27.03 -49.80
N LYS A 744 -4.73 27.95 -50.35
CA LYS A 744 -4.25 27.88 -51.73
C LYS A 744 -3.33 26.71 -52.00
N LYS A 745 -2.67 26.16 -50.97
CA LYS A 745 -1.73 25.05 -51.11
C LYS A 745 -2.40 23.69 -50.85
N GLN A 746 -3.56 23.71 -50.24
CA GLN A 746 -4.26 22.46 -49.84
C GLN A 746 -4.86 21.75 -51.09
N PRO A 747 -4.45 20.48 -51.36
CA PRO A 747 -4.92 19.77 -52.55
C PRO A 747 -6.41 19.44 -52.51
N ASN A 748 -6.99 19.34 -51.31
CA ASN A 748 -8.38 18.94 -51.05
C ASN A 748 -9.37 20.11 -51.09
N VAL A 749 -8.91 21.37 -51.25
CA VAL A 749 -9.74 22.54 -51.34
C VAL A 749 -10.08 22.80 -52.79
N SER A 750 -11.37 22.92 -53.11
CA SER A 750 -11.87 23.24 -54.44
C SER A 750 -11.92 24.78 -54.65
N LYS A 751 -12.54 25.46 -53.70
CA LYS A 751 -12.72 26.94 -53.76
C LYS A 751 -12.88 27.50 -52.35
N PHE A 752 -12.46 28.73 -52.11
CA PHE A 752 -12.76 29.44 -50.87
C PHE A 752 -13.02 30.91 -51.13
N ASN A 753 -13.93 31.53 -50.34
CA ASN A 753 -14.35 32.93 -50.45
C ASN A 753 -14.59 33.50 -49.06
N SER A 754 -14.59 34.82 -48.91
CA SER A 754 -15.08 35.49 -47.71
C SER A 754 -16.56 35.11 -47.45
N ALA A 755 -16.95 34.94 -46.21
CA ALA A 755 -18.35 34.69 -45.84
C ALA A 755 -19.25 35.88 -46.16
N GLY A 756 -20.57 35.63 -46.33
CA GLY A 756 -21.56 36.67 -46.52
C GLY A 756 -21.72 37.61 -45.31
N PRO A 757 -22.32 38.79 -45.48
CA PRO A 757 -22.49 39.76 -44.38
C PRO A 757 -23.19 39.17 -43.14
N SER A 758 -24.15 38.25 -43.33
CA SER A 758 -24.87 37.56 -42.27
C SER A 758 -24.13 36.35 -41.65
N GLU A 759 -22.98 35.95 -42.24
CA GLU A 759 -22.23 34.74 -41.87
C GLU A 759 -20.84 35.07 -41.37
N GLY A 760 -20.57 36.27 -40.90
CA GLY A 760 -19.29 36.72 -40.34
C GLY A 760 -18.46 37.63 -41.26
N GLY A 761 -18.90 37.89 -42.48
CA GLY A 761 -18.31 38.86 -43.41
C GLY A 761 -16.82 38.61 -43.67
N LEU A 762 -16.03 39.69 -43.58
CA LEU A 762 -14.56 39.63 -43.75
C LEU A 762 -13.81 38.91 -42.62
N GLY A 763 -14.51 38.56 -41.51
CA GLY A 763 -13.95 37.85 -40.37
C GLY A 763 -14.02 36.31 -40.49
N ALA A 764 -14.68 35.79 -41.55
CA ALA A 764 -14.81 34.37 -41.78
C ALA A 764 -14.57 34.01 -43.26
N THR A 765 -14.12 32.78 -43.51
CA THR A 765 -13.87 32.23 -44.84
C THR A 765 -14.67 30.94 -45.02
N ILE A 766 -15.43 30.83 -46.09
CA ILE A 766 -16.12 29.62 -46.50
C ILE A 766 -15.20 28.81 -47.40
N VAL A 767 -14.98 27.55 -47.08
CA VAL A 767 -14.11 26.62 -47.83
C VAL A 767 -14.97 25.51 -48.40
N ILE A 768 -14.87 25.24 -49.68
CA ILE A 768 -15.51 24.16 -50.39
C ILE A 768 -14.44 23.11 -50.66
N LEU A 769 -14.65 21.91 -50.16
CA LEU A 769 -13.78 20.75 -50.34
C LEU A 769 -14.16 19.98 -51.62
N LYS A 770 -13.19 19.21 -52.15
CA LYS A 770 -13.39 18.44 -53.39
C LYS A 770 -14.25 17.22 -53.16
#